data_5db7895ea8b7dc4da4ed709a19b76bb8
#
_entry.id   5db7895ea8b7dc4da4ed709a19b76bb8
#
_cell.length_a   1.000
_cell.length_b   1.000
_cell.length_c   1.000
_cell.angle_alpha   90.00
_cell.angle_beta   90.00
_cell.angle_gamma   90.00
#
_symmetry.space_group_name_H-M   'P 1'
#
loop_
_entity.id
_entity.type
_entity.pdbx_description
1 polymer ?
#
loop_
_entity_poly.entity_id
_entity_poly.type
_entity_poly.pdbx_seq_one_letter_code
_entity_poly.pdbx_strand_id
1 'polypeptide(L)'
;MSKGFTTNYRIALLATLVLTMFAGVEARLVWLHVIDRDELLRSVDEARRQLIVDNARRGDILDAHGALLATSRSVIVLGVDPQFLRAEDRSKWPQLAALIGMPEADLERVFTTKTRSATMVALATERAPQAAPAVMVSFSPAQADPAPAAEPATDDEKKDDTVLDDPDPEGNRPIRWAKLSDQVPESVYAQIEKLGIRGVYGSRVYRRDYPNNEMAAHIIGYVDSHEQPMAGMEHYADFYLRGENGWVESEKDGRSHELAQFRTREVPPSDGFSVYLSIDATVQHIVEDELAKVAQRYSPAKATIIVSDPRTGFILALANYPSFDLNTFNKIPKADQGRMRNVAVADEYEPGSVFKIVAVSGALNEGLVTTQTEFDCTLEKIDYEGLTRSLPREDVSDHFDHPLTVAEIIAHSSNKGAAQLAMTLGDRRFYDYARAFGFGQRSGFPVGGEVPGDLKPPEKWDSLTITRMPMGQSVTATVLQMQQAMGVIASGGVLLKPQVIRQIRDSSGELVYNFEREEVRRVISEQTAKTVAKLLQAVASSEGNCVQAEIPGFEVAGKTGTAQKLLPVTLANGSTVMRYSDRHHVASFVGFFPASNPQLSIAVIIDDADARCVGGVAYGNQVAAPVFKELGEKLIPYRDIRPTITNDDSGALALEGGAR
;
A
#
# COMPACT_ATOMS: atom_id res chain seq x y z
N MET A 1 -18.60 105.42 -15.27
CA MET A 1 -17.33 104.77 -15.69
C MET A 1 -16.86 103.85 -14.62
N SER A 2 -17.25 102.61 -14.50
CA SER A 2 -16.67 101.70 -13.53
C SER A 2 -17.04 100.24 -13.82
N LYS A 3 -16.95 99.76 -15.06
CA LYS A 3 -17.27 98.34 -15.42
C LYS A 3 -16.03 97.55 -15.94
N GLY A 4 -14.85 98.21 -16.14
CA GLY A 4 -13.71 97.49 -16.69
C GLY A 4 -12.80 96.82 -15.65
N PHE A 5 -12.73 97.35 -14.45
CA PHE A 5 -11.75 96.93 -13.45
C PHE A 5 -12.14 95.52 -12.79
N THR A 6 -13.43 95.23 -12.62
CA THR A 6 -13.85 94.01 -11.99
C THR A 6 -13.73 92.77 -12.89
N THR A 7 -13.75 92.94 -14.19
CA THR A 7 -13.63 91.84 -15.18
C THR A 7 -12.19 91.38 -15.31
N ASN A 8 -11.23 92.31 -15.39
CA ASN A 8 -9.81 92.01 -15.47
C ASN A 8 -9.27 91.34 -14.21
N TYR A 9 -9.74 91.77 -13.02
CA TYR A 9 -9.36 91.14 -11.75
C TYR A 9 -9.87 89.68 -11.68
N ARG A 10 -11.06 89.41 -12.13
CA ARG A 10 -11.60 88.04 -12.16
C ARG A 10 -10.85 87.14 -13.15
N ILE A 11 -10.46 87.65 -14.29
CA ILE A 11 -9.64 86.92 -15.28
C ILE A 11 -8.25 86.69 -14.71
N ALA A 12 -7.61 87.68 -14.07
CA ALA A 12 -6.32 87.51 -13.40
C ALA A 12 -6.37 86.48 -12.27
N LEU A 13 -7.42 86.47 -11.46
CA LEU A 13 -7.62 85.53 -10.37
C LEU A 13 -7.84 84.06 -10.93
N LEU A 14 -8.61 83.90 -11.96
CA LEU A 14 -8.79 82.62 -12.66
C LEU A 14 -7.46 82.15 -13.29
N ALA A 15 -6.71 83.02 -13.94
CA ALA A 15 -5.41 82.72 -14.54
C ALA A 15 -4.41 82.28 -13.47
N THR A 16 -4.38 82.98 -12.31
CA THR A 16 -3.50 82.63 -11.19
C THR A 16 -3.89 81.30 -10.60
N LEU A 17 -5.19 81.01 -10.45
CA LEU A 17 -5.69 79.70 -9.96
C LEU A 17 -5.28 78.56 -10.90
N VAL A 18 -5.42 78.75 -12.21
CA VAL A 18 -5.01 77.76 -13.20
C VAL A 18 -3.51 77.54 -13.20
N LEU A 19 -2.70 78.66 -13.13
CA LEU A 19 -1.26 78.55 -13.05
C LEU A 19 -0.78 77.84 -11.76
N THR A 20 -1.39 78.14 -10.61
CA THR A 20 -1.07 77.39 -9.36
C THR A 20 -1.43 75.96 -9.43
N MET A 21 -2.53 75.60 -10.09
CA MET A 21 -2.93 74.21 -10.30
C MET A 21 -1.93 73.49 -11.22
N PHE A 22 -1.48 74.11 -12.31
CA PHE A 22 -0.42 73.56 -13.17
C PHE A 22 0.91 73.44 -12.45
N ALA A 23 1.34 74.44 -11.66
CA ALA A 23 2.54 74.37 -10.87
C ALA A 23 2.48 73.24 -9.81
N GLY A 24 1.29 72.99 -9.22
CA GLY A 24 1.08 71.84 -8.32
C GLY A 24 1.19 70.49 -9.02
N VAL A 25 0.66 70.37 -10.25
CA VAL A 25 0.81 69.18 -11.08
C VAL A 25 2.25 68.96 -11.50
N GLU A 26 2.96 70.01 -11.94
CA GLU A 26 4.38 69.92 -12.28
C GLU A 26 5.23 69.50 -11.05
N ALA A 27 4.99 70.11 -9.91
CA ALA A 27 5.70 69.74 -8.66
C ALA A 27 5.43 68.28 -8.29
N ARG A 28 4.18 67.78 -8.46
CA ARG A 28 3.84 66.37 -8.22
C ARG A 28 4.49 65.45 -9.25
N LEU A 29 4.56 65.83 -10.50
CA LEU A 29 5.25 65.07 -11.55
C LEU A 29 6.77 64.99 -11.26
N VAL A 30 7.39 66.11 -10.89
CA VAL A 30 8.82 66.11 -10.50
C VAL A 30 9.04 65.21 -9.27
N TRP A 31 8.15 65.27 -8.28
CA TRP A 31 8.22 64.40 -7.11
C TRP A 31 8.17 62.91 -7.49
N LEU A 32 7.19 62.51 -8.30
CA LEU A 32 7.04 61.14 -8.76
C LEU A 32 8.21 60.66 -9.65
N HIS A 33 8.78 61.54 -10.48
CA HIS A 33 9.82 61.15 -11.44
C HIS A 33 11.24 61.26 -10.87
N VAL A 34 11.47 61.99 -9.76
CA VAL A 34 12.79 62.22 -9.21
C VAL A 34 12.92 61.62 -7.80
N ILE A 35 11.92 61.80 -6.93
CA ILE A 35 12.01 61.38 -5.52
C ILE A 35 11.49 59.97 -5.34
N ASP A 36 10.28 59.67 -5.86
CA ASP A 36 9.63 58.37 -5.71
C ASP A 36 9.97 57.40 -6.86
N ARG A 37 10.82 57.81 -7.80
CA ARG A 37 11.12 57.04 -9.02
C ARG A 37 11.55 55.61 -8.74
N ASP A 38 12.53 55.45 -7.82
CA ASP A 38 13.12 54.14 -7.55
C ASP A 38 12.12 53.21 -6.83
N GLU A 39 11.26 53.78 -6.00
CA GLU A 39 10.18 53.01 -5.32
C GLU A 39 9.09 52.62 -6.32
N LEU A 40 8.68 53.52 -7.19
CA LEU A 40 7.72 53.23 -8.25
C LEU A 40 8.24 52.20 -9.26
N LEU A 41 9.52 52.30 -9.64
CA LEU A 41 10.13 51.29 -10.52
C LEU A 41 10.17 49.91 -9.86
N ARG A 42 10.55 49.84 -8.58
CA ARG A 42 10.51 48.58 -7.83
C ARG A 42 9.11 47.99 -7.76
N SER A 43 8.10 48.78 -7.46
CA SER A 43 6.72 48.32 -7.41
C SER A 43 6.18 47.84 -8.78
N VAL A 44 6.63 48.50 -9.86
CA VAL A 44 6.31 48.07 -11.23
C VAL A 44 7.02 46.76 -11.57
N ASP A 45 8.28 46.62 -11.22
CA ASP A 45 9.06 45.42 -11.45
C ASP A 45 8.48 44.22 -10.64
N GLU A 46 8.13 44.45 -9.37
CA GLU A 46 7.47 43.45 -8.54
C GLU A 46 6.09 43.05 -9.09
N ALA A 47 5.29 44.01 -9.56
CA ALA A 47 3.99 43.75 -10.16
C ALA A 47 4.07 43.04 -11.51
N ARG A 48 5.18 43.17 -12.24
CA ARG A 48 5.42 42.53 -13.53
C ARG A 48 6.05 41.15 -13.39
N ARG A 49 6.88 40.93 -12.37
CA ARG A 49 7.53 39.62 -12.17
C ARG A 49 6.51 38.53 -11.93
N GLN A 50 6.71 37.44 -12.63
CA GLN A 50 5.92 36.21 -12.48
C GLN A 50 6.87 35.05 -12.38
N LEU A 51 6.67 34.22 -11.35
CA LEU A 51 7.30 32.91 -11.24
C LEU A 51 6.30 31.87 -11.78
N ILE A 52 6.63 31.26 -12.89
CA ILE A 52 5.85 30.17 -13.48
C ILE A 52 6.49 28.86 -13.02
N VAL A 53 5.77 28.07 -12.24
CA VAL A 53 6.21 26.73 -11.82
C VAL A 53 5.87 25.75 -12.95
N ASP A 54 6.89 25.01 -13.41
CA ASP A 54 6.73 23.90 -14.33
C ASP A 54 6.79 22.59 -13.52
N ASN A 55 5.68 21.89 -13.45
CA ASN A 55 5.55 20.71 -12.61
C ASN A 55 6.31 19.54 -13.22
N ALA A 56 7.16 18.88 -12.41
CA ALA A 56 7.78 17.62 -12.75
C ALA A 56 6.72 16.52 -12.83
N ARG A 57 6.93 15.56 -13.73
CA ARG A 57 6.14 14.35 -13.81
C ARG A 57 6.59 13.38 -12.71
N ARG A 58 5.64 12.87 -11.92
CA ARG A 58 5.91 11.80 -10.97
C ARG A 58 6.29 10.53 -11.72
N GLY A 59 7.36 9.86 -11.33
CA GLY A 59 7.90 8.68 -11.97
C GLY A 59 6.94 7.50 -11.98
N ASP A 60 7.21 6.54 -12.85
CA ASP A 60 6.35 5.38 -13.05
C ASP A 60 6.67 4.27 -12.03
N ILE A 61 5.64 3.51 -11.62
CA ILE A 61 5.80 2.24 -10.93
C ILE A 61 5.51 1.14 -11.95
N LEU A 62 6.48 0.24 -12.10
CA LEU A 62 6.43 -0.83 -13.09
C LEU A 62 6.55 -2.20 -12.42
N ASP A 63 6.05 -3.22 -13.08
CA ASP A 63 6.24 -4.60 -12.68
C ASP A 63 7.66 -5.10 -12.97
N ALA A 64 7.92 -6.37 -12.67
CA ALA A 64 9.22 -7.02 -12.89
C ALA A 64 9.65 -7.07 -14.37
N HIS A 65 8.74 -6.90 -15.31
CA HIS A 65 8.94 -6.96 -16.77
C HIS A 65 8.78 -5.60 -17.45
N GLY A 66 8.52 -4.52 -16.70
CA GLY A 66 8.35 -3.17 -17.23
C GLY A 66 6.90 -2.83 -17.62
N ALA A 67 5.92 -3.64 -17.23
CA ALA A 67 4.51 -3.28 -17.39
C ALA A 67 4.11 -2.18 -16.41
N LEU A 68 3.34 -1.21 -16.87
CA LEU A 68 2.89 -0.07 -16.05
C LEU A 68 1.87 -0.51 -14.99
N LEU A 69 2.19 -0.20 -13.73
CA LEU A 69 1.30 -0.36 -12.58
C LEU A 69 0.74 0.98 -12.09
N ALA A 70 1.57 2.04 -12.13
CA ALA A 70 1.16 3.41 -11.86
C ALA A 70 1.93 4.38 -12.75
N THR A 71 1.25 5.39 -13.28
CA THR A 71 1.86 6.41 -14.15
C THR A 71 1.23 7.78 -13.88
N SER A 72 1.84 8.85 -14.39
CA SER A 72 1.28 10.19 -14.34
C SER A 72 0.86 10.64 -15.72
N ARG A 73 -0.43 10.95 -15.89
CA ARG A 73 -0.98 11.47 -17.14
C ARG A 73 -1.09 12.99 -17.11
N SER A 74 -0.72 13.64 -18.21
CA SER A 74 -0.96 15.06 -18.40
C SER A 74 -2.45 15.30 -18.65
N VAL A 75 -3.04 16.17 -17.84
CA VAL A 75 -4.42 16.64 -17.98
C VAL A 75 -4.48 18.15 -17.81
N ILE A 76 -5.56 18.76 -18.30
CA ILE A 76 -5.79 20.19 -18.12
C ILE A 76 -6.83 20.42 -17.03
N VAL A 77 -6.45 21.18 -16.01
CA VAL A 77 -7.42 21.77 -15.07
C VAL A 77 -7.96 23.02 -15.71
N LEU A 78 -9.27 22.98 -16.06
CA LEU A 78 -9.94 24.06 -16.72
C LEU A 78 -10.64 24.95 -15.68
N GLY A 79 -10.41 26.24 -15.79
CA GLY A 79 -11.08 27.23 -14.97
C GLY A 79 -11.54 28.44 -15.76
N VAL A 80 -12.25 29.31 -15.08
CA VAL A 80 -12.76 30.57 -15.63
C VAL A 80 -12.49 31.73 -14.66
N ASP A 81 -12.09 32.87 -15.20
CA ASP A 81 -12.21 34.15 -14.52
C ASP A 81 -13.52 34.82 -14.94
N PRO A 82 -14.57 34.80 -14.07
CA PRO A 82 -15.86 35.36 -14.41
C PRO A 82 -15.84 36.87 -14.67
N GLN A 83 -14.78 37.58 -14.26
CA GLN A 83 -14.64 39.04 -14.49
C GLN A 83 -14.30 39.36 -15.94
N PHE A 84 -13.62 38.42 -16.65
CA PHE A 84 -13.18 38.63 -18.02
C PHE A 84 -14.16 38.12 -19.09
N LEU A 85 -15.24 37.44 -18.68
CA LEU A 85 -16.24 36.92 -19.62
C LEU A 85 -16.96 38.03 -20.41
N ARG A 86 -17.10 37.82 -21.70
CA ARG A 86 -17.84 38.73 -22.61
C ARG A 86 -19.23 38.21 -22.90
N ALA A 87 -20.21 39.14 -23.00
CA ALA A 87 -21.57 38.82 -23.39
C ALA A 87 -21.66 38.18 -24.81
N GLU A 88 -20.76 38.54 -25.70
CA GLU A 88 -20.64 38.01 -27.06
C GLU A 88 -20.34 36.50 -27.09
N ASP A 89 -19.62 35.98 -26.09
CA ASP A 89 -19.24 34.59 -26.03
C ASP A 89 -20.34 33.66 -25.48
N ARG A 90 -21.46 34.21 -25.01
CA ARG A 90 -22.58 33.44 -24.44
C ARG A 90 -23.13 32.37 -25.40
N SER A 91 -23.10 32.63 -26.69
CA SER A 91 -23.55 31.68 -27.72
C SER A 91 -22.67 30.41 -27.82
N LYS A 92 -21.43 30.44 -27.25
CA LYS A 92 -20.47 29.34 -27.26
C LYS A 92 -20.54 28.47 -25.98
N TRP A 93 -21.23 28.93 -24.92
CA TRP A 93 -21.32 28.24 -23.65
C TRP A 93 -21.93 26.84 -23.75
N PRO A 94 -23.00 26.59 -24.51
CA PRO A 94 -23.55 25.24 -24.68
C PRO A 94 -22.53 24.27 -25.27
N GLN A 95 -21.70 24.75 -26.22
CA GLN A 95 -20.64 23.91 -26.81
C GLN A 95 -19.54 23.61 -25.83
N LEU A 96 -19.12 24.58 -24.99
CA LEU A 96 -18.16 24.34 -23.91
C LEU A 96 -18.73 23.34 -22.91
N ALA A 97 -19.98 23.51 -22.48
CA ALA A 97 -20.64 22.60 -21.53
C ALA A 97 -20.65 21.15 -22.05
N ALA A 98 -20.94 20.96 -23.33
CA ALA A 98 -20.93 19.66 -23.99
C ALA A 98 -19.51 19.05 -24.03
N LEU A 99 -18.46 19.86 -24.30
CA LEU A 99 -17.06 19.40 -24.37
C LEU A 99 -16.53 18.94 -23.01
N ILE A 100 -16.94 19.59 -21.92
CA ILE A 100 -16.49 19.25 -20.56
C ILE A 100 -17.46 18.31 -19.82
N GLY A 101 -18.59 17.95 -20.44
CA GLY A 101 -19.59 17.07 -19.83
C GLY A 101 -20.34 17.71 -18.65
N MET A 102 -20.38 19.04 -18.55
CA MET A 102 -21.07 19.78 -17.48
C MET A 102 -22.48 20.20 -17.95
N PRO A 103 -23.52 20.11 -17.09
CA PRO A 103 -24.81 20.67 -17.38
C PRO A 103 -24.72 22.18 -17.68
N GLU A 104 -25.39 22.65 -18.74
CA GLU A 104 -25.34 24.06 -19.16
C GLU A 104 -25.79 25.03 -18.05
N ALA A 105 -26.77 24.63 -17.24
CA ALA A 105 -27.26 25.42 -16.12
C ALA A 105 -26.18 25.60 -15.01
N ASP A 106 -25.36 24.59 -14.79
CA ASP A 106 -24.25 24.67 -13.82
C ASP A 106 -23.11 25.55 -14.34
N LEU A 107 -22.79 25.42 -15.63
CA LEU A 107 -21.82 26.29 -16.29
C LEU A 107 -22.29 27.77 -16.24
N GLU A 108 -23.56 28.03 -16.56
CA GLU A 108 -24.15 29.39 -16.53
C GLU A 108 -24.11 29.96 -15.10
N ARG A 109 -24.38 29.15 -14.08
CA ARG A 109 -24.26 29.54 -12.68
C ARG A 109 -22.83 29.96 -12.31
N VAL A 110 -21.82 29.17 -12.66
CA VAL A 110 -20.41 29.51 -12.42
C VAL A 110 -20.03 30.79 -13.15
N PHE A 111 -20.43 30.96 -14.41
CA PHE A 111 -20.10 32.11 -15.25
C PHE A 111 -20.76 33.42 -14.80
N THR A 112 -21.95 33.34 -14.20
CA THR A 112 -22.70 34.51 -13.71
C THR A 112 -22.33 34.90 -12.28
N THR A 113 -21.74 33.99 -11.50
CA THR A 113 -21.30 34.27 -10.11
C THR A 113 -19.96 34.99 -10.14
N LYS A 114 -19.98 36.32 -9.99
CA LYS A 114 -18.76 37.16 -10.06
C LYS A 114 -18.11 37.48 -8.72
N THR A 115 -18.87 37.38 -7.64
CA THR A 115 -18.42 37.73 -6.29
C THR A 115 -18.89 36.69 -5.27
N ARG A 116 -18.16 36.58 -4.16
CA ARG A 116 -18.53 35.74 -3.01
C ARG A 116 -18.61 36.59 -1.76
N SER A 117 -19.70 36.47 -0.98
CA SER A 117 -19.90 37.22 0.26
C SER A 117 -18.88 36.83 1.34
N ALA A 118 -18.34 37.82 2.07
CA ALA A 118 -17.39 37.62 3.16
C ALA A 118 -17.91 36.67 4.26
N THR A 119 -19.22 36.65 4.50
CA THR A 119 -19.84 35.77 5.51
C THR A 119 -19.70 34.27 5.14
N MET A 120 -19.76 33.95 3.85
CA MET A 120 -19.58 32.55 3.37
C MET A 120 -18.11 32.13 3.42
N VAL A 121 -17.18 33.06 3.23
CA VAL A 121 -15.72 32.78 3.30
C VAL A 121 -15.30 32.53 4.75
N ALA A 122 -15.81 33.29 5.73
CA ALA A 122 -15.51 33.09 7.15
C ALA A 122 -15.96 31.71 7.66
N LEU A 123 -17.12 31.23 7.24
CA LEU A 123 -17.63 29.90 7.59
C LEU A 123 -16.77 28.75 7.01
N ALA A 124 -16.15 28.95 5.84
CA ALA A 124 -15.25 27.98 5.23
C ALA A 124 -13.86 27.99 5.88
N THR A 125 -13.39 29.16 6.37
CA THR A 125 -12.06 29.31 6.98
C THR A 125 -12.04 28.84 8.44
N GLU A 126 -13.15 28.96 9.20
CA GLU A 126 -13.25 28.44 10.56
C GLU A 126 -13.24 26.90 10.64
N ARG A 127 -13.49 26.20 9.51
CA ARG A 127 -13.46 24.74 9.43
C ARG A 127 -12.14 24.14 8.95
N ALA A 128 -11.15 24.94 8.60
CA ALA A 128 -9.84 24.44 8.19
C ALA A 128 -8.92 24.25 9.42
N PRO A 129 -8.36 23.06 9.68
CA PRO A 129 -7.36 22.90 10.72
C PRO A 129 -6.08 23.64 10.31
N GLN A 130 -5.54 24.44 11.25
CA GLN A 130 -4.29 25.15 11.07
C GLN A 130 -3.17 24.14 10.79
N ALA A 131 -2.49 24.28 9.66
CA ALA A 131 -1.30 23.51 9.34
C ALA A 131 -0.19 23.80 10.35
N ALA A 132 0.32 22.77 11.01
CA ALA A 132 1.50 22.86 11.86
C ALA A 132 2.75 23.19 11.02
N PRO A 133 3.72 23.96 11.55
CA PRO A 133 4.91 24.33 10.79
C PRO A 133 5.78 23.11 10.49
N ALA A 134 6.26 23.03 9.26
CA ALA A 134 7.16 22.00 8.80
C ALA A 134 8.47 21.98 9.61
N VAL A 135 8.70 20.89 10.34
CA VAL A 135 9.97 20.63 11.01
C VAL A 135 10.89 19.92 10.01
N MET A 136 11.99 20.58 9.67
CA MET A 136 13.08 19.96 8.91
C MET A 136 13.72 18.87 9.77
N VAL A 137 13.58 17.61 9.37
CA VAL A 137 14.27 16.48 9.98
C VAL A 137 15.42 16.06 9.06
N SER A 138 16.65 16.21 9.59
CA SER A 138 17.85 15.69 8.95
C SER A 138 17.93 14.18 9.17
N PHE A 139 18.02 13.41 8.09
CA PHE A 139 18.17 11.97 8.14
C PHE A 139 19.61 11.54 8.38
N SER A 140 19.84 10.81 9.49
CA SER A 140 20.94 9.84 9.63
C SER A 140 20.38 8.43 9.41
N PRO A 141 21.08 7.53 8.72
CA PRO A 141 20.56 6.20 8.40
C PRO A 141 20.76 5.24 9.57
N ALA A 142 19.91 5.31 10.58
CA ALA A 142 19.68 4.22 11.55
C ALA A 142 18.54 4.63 12.50
N GLN A 143 17.52 3.80 12.56
CA GLN A 143 16.34 3.84 13.42
C GLN A 143 15.17 4.69 12.86
N ALA A 144 14.29 4.01 12.13
CA ALA A 144 12.94 4.48 11.87
C ALA A 144 12.07 4.21 13.10
N ASP A 145 11.68 5.25 13.79
CA ASP A 145 10.59 5.20 14.77
C ASP A 145 9.26 4.91 14.04
N PRO A 146 8.30 4.24 14.69
CA PRO A 146 7.03 3.90 14.07
C PRO A 146 6.29 5.18 13.66
N ALA A 147 5.94 5.26 12.38
CA ALA A 147 5.03 6.28 11.89
C ALA A 147 3.73 6.23 12.72
N PRO A 148 3.22 7.36 13.20
CA PRO A 148 1.91 7.40 13.83
C PRO A 148 0.89 6.85 12.81
N ALA A 149 -0.04 6.04 13.31
CA ALA A 149 -1.17 5.57 12.51
C ALA A 149 -1.80 6.79 11.83
N ALA A 150 -1.88 6.75 10.50
CA ALA A 150 -2.47 7.83 9.74
C ALA A 150 -3.87 8.09 10.31
N GLU A 151 -4.10 9.28 10.83
CA GLU A 151 -5.45 9.71 11.16
C GLU A 151 -6.29 9.62 9.88
N PRO A 152 -7.50 9.06 9.93
CA PRO A 152 -8.31 8.88 8.75
C PRO A 152 -8.54 10.25 8.09
N ALA A 153 -8.25 10.31 6.80
CA ALA A 153 -8.50 11.49 6.00
C ALA A 153 -9.96 11.93 6.22
N THR A 154 -10.11 13.15 6.72
CA THR A 154 -11.42 13.78 6.89
C THR A 154 -12.05 13.97 5.53
N ASP A 155 -13.38 13.81 5.45
CA ASP A 155 -14.20 13.95 4.25
C ASP A 155 -13.66 15.02 3.30
N ASP A 156 -13.37 14.60 2.05
CA ASP A 156 -13.26 15.51 0.92
C ASP A 156 -14.65 16.13 0.65
N GLU A 157 -15.07 17.07 1.53
CA GLU A 157 -15.97 18.12 1.09
C GLU A 157 -15.29 18.74 -0.12
N LYS A 158 -15.96 18.78 -1.27
CA LYS A 158 -15.51 19.45 -2.49
C LYS A 158 -14.85 20.77 -2.09
N LYS A 159 -13.53 20.78 -1.92
CA LYS A 159 -12.79 22.01 -1.65
C LYS A 159 -13.06 22.90 -2.84
N ASP A 160 -13.69 24.00 -2.58
CA ASP A 160 -13.98 25.02 -3.56
C ASP A 160 -12.67 25.72 -3.90
N ASP A 161 -11.99 25.26 -4.96
CA ASP A 161 -10.72 25.81 -5.44
C ASP A 161 -10.89 27.20 -6.07
N THR A 162 -11.91 27.97 -5.63
CA THR A 162 -12.15 29.32 -6.11
C THR A 162 -11.10 30.30 -5.58
N VAL A 163 -10.37 30.93 -6.45
CA VAL A 163 -9.43 32.01 -6.09
C VAL A 163 -10.21 33.33 -6.02
N LEU A 164 -10.14 33.99 -4.88
CA LEU A 164 -10.81 35.26 -4.58
C LEU A 164 -9.80 36.40 -4.54
N ASP A 165 -10.22 37.58 -4.99
CA ASP A 165 -9.47 38.84 -4.84
C ASP A 165 -9.73 39.48 -3.47
N ASP A 166 -9.03 40.58 -3.18
CA ASP A 166 -9.29 41.38 -1.98
C ASP A 166 -10.76 41.86 -1.96
N PRO A 167 -11.37 41.99 -0.76
CA PRO A 167 -12.76 42.37 -0.65
C PRO A 167 -13.00 43.80 -1.16
N ASP A 168 -14.14 44.00 -1.85
CA ASP A 168 -14.64 45.31 -2.23
C ASP A 168 -15.12 46.11 -0.99
N PRO A 169 -15.48 47.40 -1.16
CA PRO A 169 -16.00 48.23 -0.05
C PRO A 169 -17.27 47.69 0.61
N GLU A 170 -17.99 46.80 -0.05
CA GLU A 170 -19.21 46.15 0.46
C GLU A 170 -18.88 44.81 1.15
N GLY A 171 -17.60 44.42 1.21
CA GLY A 171 -17.12 43.18 1.83
C GLY A 171 -17.28 41.93 0.96
N ASN A 172 -17.63 42.07 -0.32
CA ASN A 172 -17.66 40.97 -1.27
C ASN A 172 -16.27 40.79 -1.90
N ARG A 173 -15.89 39.53 -2.11
CA ARG A 173 -14.63 39.20 -2.79
C ARG A 173 -14.87 38.82 -4.24
N PRO A 174 -14.27 39.53 -5.22
CA PRO A 174 -14.35 39.13 -6.63
C PRO A 174 -13.71 37.76 -6.85
N ILE A 175 -14.37 36.95 -7.66
CA ILE A 175 -13.84 35.65 -8.09
C ILE A 175 -12.89 35.90 -9.25
N ARG A 176 -11.63 35.52 -9.09
CA ARG A 176 -10.58 35.57 -10.13
C ARG A 176 -10.42 34.26 -10.86
N TRP A 177 -10.75 33.17 -10.22
CA TRP A 177 -10.71 31.87 -10.83
C TRP A 177 -11.74 30.93 -10.19
N ALA A 178 -12.51 30.28 -11.02
CA ALA A 178 -13.42 29.22 -10.61
C ALA A 178 -13.19 27.96 -11.46
N LYS A 179 -12.99 26.82 -10.82
CA LYS A 179 -12.76 25.54 -11.49
C LYS A 179 -14.01 25.10 -12.25
N LEU A 180 -13.83 24.69 -13.51
CA LEU A 180 -14.85 24.09 -14.34
C LEU A 180 -14.70 22.56 -14.44
N SER A 181 -13.46 22.10 -14.63
CA SER A 181 -13.13 20.67 -14.69
C SER A 181 -11.69 20.46 -14.28
N ASP A 182 -11.39 19.35 -13.61
CA ASP A 182 -10.06 19.00 -13.14
C ASP A 182 -9.35 17.95 -14.00
N GLN A 183 -10.01 17.40 -15.02
CA GLN A 183 -9.45 16.34 -15.87
C GLN A 183 -9.90 16.48 -17.32
N VAL A 184 -9.54 17.57 -17.99
CA VAL A 184 -9.81 17.75 -19.41
C VAL A 184 -8.64 17.16 -20.22
N PRO A 185 -8.90 16.21 -21.12
CA PRO A 185 -7.87 15.71 -22.04
C PRO A 185 -7.32 16.83 -22.94
N GLU A 186 -6.02 16.79 -23.26
CA GLU A 186 -5.39 17.81 -24.12
C GLU A 186 -6.09 17.98 -25.47
N SER A 187 -6.57 16.88 -26.06
CA SER A 187 -7.30 16.90 -27.33
C SER A 187 -8.64 17.64 -27.25
N VAL A 188 -9.30 17.58 -26.08
CA VAL A 188 -10.55 18.33 -25.81
C VAL A 188 -10.22 19.79 -25.52
N TYR A 189 -9.15 20.05 -24.75
CA TYR A 189 -8.70 21.40 -24.45
C TYR A 189 -8.34 22.18 -25.72
N ALA A 190 -7.66 21.55 -26.68
CA ALA A 190 -7.39 22.18 -27.98
C ALA A 190 -8.67 22.57 -28.76
N GLN A 191 -9.80 21.91 -28.51
CA GLN A 191 -11.10 22.31 -29.08
C GLN A 191 -11.70 23.49 -28.29
N ILE A 192 -11.52 23.49 -26.96
CA ILE A 192 -11.98 24.60 -26.09
C ILE A 192 -11.22 25.89 -26.42
N GLU A 193 -9.91 25.82 -26.63
CA GLU A 193 -9.13 26.98 -27.05
C GLU A 193 -9.60 27.60 -28.36
N LYS A 194 -10.02 26.76 -29.34
CA LYS A 194 -10.57 27.22 -30.63
C LYS A 194 -11.89 27.98 -30.48
N LEU A 195 -12.65 27.75 -29.38
CA LEU A 195 -13.87 28.54 -29.11
C LEU A 195 -13.52 30.00 -28.79
N GLY A 196 -12.32 30.29 -28.30
CA GLY A 196 -11.85 31.63 -28.00
C GLY A 196 -12.72 32.34 -26.96
N ILE A 197 -13.25 31.63 -25.96
CA ILE A 197 -14.06 32.23 -24.89
C ILE A 197 -13.10 32.96 -23.95
N ARG A 198 -13.27 34.27 -23.85
CA ARG A 198 -12.38 35.08 -23.00
C ARG A 198 -12.65 34.80 -21.54
N GLY A 199 -11.57 34.61 -20.74
CA GLY A 199 -11.67 34.29 -19.33
C GLY A 199 -11.68 32.79 -19.02
N VAL A 200 -11.83 31.93 -20.04
CA VAL A 200 -11.65 30.47 -19.87
C VAL A 200 -10.22 30.10 -20.22
N TYR A 201 -9.52 29.45 -19.31
CA TYR A 201 -8.16 28.98 -19.50
C TYR A 201 -7.89 27.73 -18.71
N GLY A 202 -6.89 26.97 -19.12
CA GLY A 202 -6.49 25.72 -18.50
C GLY A 202 -5.03 25.72 -18.09
N SER A 203 -4.75 25.05 -17.00
CA SER A 203 -3.40 24.79 -16.57
C SER A 203 -3.08 23.31 -16.72
N ARG A 204 -1.94 22.98 -17.35
CA ARG A 204 -1.47 21.60 -17.45
C ARG A 204 -1.00 21.13 -16.10
N VAL A 205 -1.52 20.00 -15.66
CA VAL A 205 -1.09 19.31 -14.44
C VAL A 205 -0.91 17.83 -14.72
N TYR A 206 -0.09 17.17 -13.93
CA TYR A 206 0.00 15.71 -13.94
C TYR A 206 -0.99 15.15 -12.92
N ARG A 207 -1.66 14.06 -13.29
CA ARG A 207 -2.54 13.29 -12.40
C ARG A 207 -2.14 11.84 -12.40
N ARG A 208 -2.08 11.27 -11.21
CA ARG A 208 -1.75 9.86 -11.04
C ARG A 208 -2.85 8.98 -11.62
N ASP A 209 -2.46 7.96 -12.34
CA ASP A 209 -3.32 6.98 -13.00
C ASP A 209 -2.82 5.56 -12.71
N TYR A 210 -3.75 4.69 -12.37
CA TYR A 210 -3.50 3.29 -12.05
C TYR A 210 -4.22 2.43 -13.09
N PRO A 211 -3.55 2.07 -14.22
CA PRO A 211 -4.20 1.46 -15.39
C PRO A 211 -4.92 0.15 -15.07
N ASN A 212 -4.47 -0.55 -14.04
CA ASN A 212 -4.99 -1.86 -13.65
C ASN A 212 -5.95 -1.81 -12.44
N ASN A 213 -6.43 -0.62 -12.05
CA ASN A 213 -7.41 -0.38 -11.00
C ASN A 213 -7.06 -1.01 -9.64
N GLU A 214 -7.50 -2.26 -9.39
CA GLU A 214 -7.32 -2.96 -8.11
C GLU A 214 -6.02 -3.76 -8.00
N MET A 215 -5.32 -3.99 -9.13
CA MET A 215 -4.15 -4.86 -9.17
C MET A 215 -3.06 -4.38 -8.21
N ALA A 216 -2.60 -5.27 -7.34
CA ALA A 216 -1.57 -5.02 -6.33
C ALA A 216 -1.83 -3.76 -5.48
N ALA A 217 -3.10 -3.37 -5.26
CA ALA A 217 -3.50 -2.11 -4.64
C ALA A 217 -2.80 -1.86 -3.29
N HIS A 218 -2.68 -2.89 -2.46
CA HIS A 218 -2.03 -2.80 -1.15
C HIS A 218 -0.51 -2.66 -1.21
N ILE A 219 0.12 -2.97 -2.36
CA ILE A 219 1.55 -2.80 -2.60
C ILE A 219 1.81 -1.44 -3.24
N ILE A 220 1.09 -1.11 -4.31
CA ILE A 220 1.26 0.14 -5.05
C ILE A 220 0.90 1.32 -4.16
N GLY A 221 -0.24 1.26 -3.48
CA GLY A 221 -0.77 2.40 -2.72
C GLY A 221 -1.30 3.49 -3.64
N TYR A 222 -1.54 4.68 -3.07
CA TYR A 222 -2.18 5.76 -3.80
C TYR A 222 -1.67 7.13 -3.33
N VAL A 223 -1.90 8.14 -4.17
CA VAL A 223 -1.73 9.55 -3.85
C VAL A 223 -3.09 10.22 -3.69
N ASP A 224 -3.16 11.29 -2.91
CA ASP A 224 -4.40 12.08 -2.75
C ASP A 224 -4.67 12.99 -3.96
N SER A 225 -5.72 13.81 -3.90
CA SER A 225 -6.09 14.77 -4.95
C SER A 225 -5.03 15.86 -5.18
N HIS A 226 -4.10 16.04 -4.25
CA HIS A 226 -2.97 16.97 -4.31
C HIS A 226 -1.66 16.29 -4.68
N GLU A 227 -1.71 15.05 -5.20
CA GLU A 227 -0.55 14.22 -5.54
C GLU A 227 0.37 13.91 -4.33
N GLN A 228 -0.17 14.00 -3.09
CA GLN A 228 0.57 13.62 -1.89
C GLN A 228 0.50 12.11 -1.69
N PRO A 229 1.63 11.44 -1.43
CA PRO A 229 1.67 10.00 -1.26
C PRO A 229 1.06 9.58 0.08
N MET A 230 0.02 8.75 0.04
CA MET A 230 -0.72 8.35 1.24
C MET A 230 -0.37 6.95 1.74
N ALA A 231 -0.09 6.01 0.85
CA ALA A 231 0.12 4.62 1.21
C ALA A 231 1.01 3.86 0.22
N GLY A 232 1.42 2.67 0.58
CA GLY A 232 2.08 1.71 -0.31
C GLY A 232 3.44 2.19 -0.84
N MET A 233 3.78 1.74 -2.03
CA MET A 233 5.00 2.11 -2.73
C MET A 233 5.02 3.59 -3.11
N GLU A 234 3.87 4.18 -3.40
CA GLU A 234 3.75 5.63 -3.62
C GLU A 234 4.32 6.42 -2.45
N HIS A 235 4.05 5.98 -1.21
CA HIS A 235 4.59 6.64 -0.01
C HIS A 235 6.04 6.24 0.28
N TYR A 236 6.34 4.93 0.21
CA TYR A 236 7.66 4.43 0.57
C TYR A 236 8.76 4.93 -0.37
N ALA A 237 8.49 4.94 -1.68
CA ALA A 237 9.44 5.35 -2.71
C ALA A 237 9.28 6.82 -3.15
N ASP A 238 8.54 7.65 -2.38
CA ASP A 238 8.23 9.03 -2.78
C ASP A 238 9.46 9.85 -3.11
N PHE A 239 10.54 9.69 -2.35
CA PHE A 239 11.80 10.38 -2.60
C PHE A 239 12.30 10.21 -4.05
N TYR A 240 12.12 9.02 -4.63
CA TYR A 240 12.50 8.73 -6.00
C TYR A 240 11.41 9.12 -7.00
N LEU A 241 10.15 8.90 -6.64
CA LEU A 241 9.02 9.07 -7.55
C LEU A 241 8.64 10.54 -7.80
N ARG A 242 8.77 11.44 -6.82
CA ARG A 242 8.15 12.78 -6.85
C ARG A 242 8.72 13.76 -7.87
N GLY A 243 9.97 13.56 -8.36
CA GLY A 243 10.64 14.54 -9.21
C GLY A 243 10.93 15.90 -8.53
N GLU A 244 11.47 16.82 -9.29
CA GLU A 244 11.75 18.20 -8.83
C GLU A 244 11.14 19.18 -9.82
N ASN A 245 10.24 20.06 -9.34
CA ASN A 245 9.60 21.06 -10.17
C ASN A 245 10.61 22.06 -10.73
N GLY A 246 10.46 22.39 -12.01
CA GLY A 246 11.12 23.51 -12.63
C GLY A 246 10.41 24.84 -12.34
N TRP A 247 11.04 25.93 -12.70
CA TRP A 247 10.43 27.24 -12.64
C TRP A 247 11.08 28.20 -13.66
N VAL A 248 10.26 29.14 -14.12
CA VAL A 248 10.68 30.19 -15.05
C VAL A 248 10.33 31.53 -14.43
N GLU A 249 11.33 32.41 -14.27
CA GLU A 249 11.12 33.80 -13.90
C GLU A 249 10.90 34.59 -15.19
N SER A 250 9.71 35.17 -15.33
CA SER A 250 9.30 35.94 -16.51
C SER A 250 8.53 37.20 -16.09
N GLU A 251 8.24 38.07 -17.05
CA GLU A 251 7.37 39.22 -16.85
C GLU A 251 6.00 38.96 -17.46
N LYS A 252 4.95 39.58 -16.89
CA LYS A 252 3.59 39.57 -17.41
C LYS A 252 3.18 40.96 -17.90
N ASP A 253 2.35 40.99 -18.94
CA ASP A 253 1.69 42.20 -19.40
C ASP A 253 0.55 42.62 -18.46
N GLY A 254 -0.03 43.81 -18.67
CA GLY A 254 -1.18 44.31 -17.91
C GLY A 254 -2.46 43.45 -18.07
N ARG A 255 -2.40 42.36 -18.83
CA ARG A 255 -3.49 41.35 -19.02
C ARG A 255 -3.11 40.01 -18.44
N SER A 256 -2.01 39.93 -17.68
CA SER A 256 -1.46 38.73 -17.08
C SER A 256 -0.96 37.67 -18.08
N HIS A 257 -0.66 38.03 -19.34
CA HIS A 257 0.00 37.16 -20.29
C HIS A 257 1.52 37.22 -20.09
N GLU A 258 2.17 36.08 -20.16
CA GLU A 258 3.62 36.00 -20.12
C GLU A 258 4.25 36.74 -21.30
N LEU A 259 5.28 37.52 -20.99
CA LEU A 259 6.16 38.17 -21.98
C LEU A 259 7.42 37.33 -22.14
N ALA A 260 7.37 36.30 -22.99
CA ALA A 260 8.43 35.29 -23.16
C ALA A 260 9.83 35.92 -23.46
N GLN A 261 9.87 37.13 -24.06
CA GLN A 261 11.14 37.84 -24.30
C GLN A 261 11.83 38.38 -23.02
N PHE A 262 11.12 38.36 -21.89
CA PHE A 262 11.64 38.79 -20.59
C PHE A 262 11.90 37.65 -19.63
N ARG A 263 12.05 36.41 -20.12
CA ARG A 263 12.52 35.27 -19.33
C ARG A 263 13.96 35.56 -18.88
N THR A 264 14.19 35.62 -17.56
CA THR A 264 15.49 35.96 -16.98
C THR A 264 16.20 34.75 -16.41
N ARG A 265 15.46 33.81 -15.83
CA ARG A 265 16.01 32.59 -15.25
C ARG A 265 15.04 31.44 -15.54
N GLU A 266 15.61 30.30 -15.87
CA GLU A 266 14.86 29.07 -16.11
C GLU A 266 15.59 27.89 -15.44
N VAL A 267 14.85 27.10 -14.68
CA VAL A 267 15.29 25.81 -14.16
C VAL A 267 14.32 24.79 -14.72
N PRO A 268 14.76 23.90 -15.60
CA PRO A 268 13.86 22.88 -16.14
C PRO A 268 13.43 21.90 -15.05
N PRO A 269 12.20 21.35 -15.14
CA PRO A 269 11.78 20.29 -14.24
C PRO A 269 12.61 19.03 -14.43
N SER A 270 12.83 18.28 -13.35
CA SER A 270 13.44 16.96 -13.37
C SER A 270 12.38 15.92 -13.00
N ASP A 271 12.01 15.08 -13.95
CA ASP A 271 11.02 14.05 -13.73
C ASP A 271 11.48 13.03 -12.69
N GLY A 272 10.51 12.44 -11.99
CA GLY A 272 10.77 11.41 -11.00
C GLY A 272 11.33 10.12 -11.62
N PHE A 273 12.00 9.34 -10.79
CA PHE A 273 12.61 8.06 -11.16
C PHE A 273 11.54 6.97 -11.30
N SER A 274 11.81 6.00 -12.13
CA SER A 274 10.97 4.82 -12.30
C SER A 274 11.35 3.73 -11.30
N VAL A 275 10.35 3.18 -10.60
CA VAL A 275 10.52 2.11 -9.61
C VAL A 275 9.99 0.79 -10.20
N TYR A 276 10.89 -0.16 -10.40
CA TYR A 276 10.56 -1.50 -10.86
C TYR A 276 10.36 -2.42 -9.67
N LEU A 277 9.16 -2.96 -9.55
CA LEU A 277 8.83 -3.91 -8.49
C LEU A 277 9.30 -5.33 -8.86
N SER A 278 9.36 -6.21 -7.86
CA SER A 278 9.47 -7.65 -8.08
C SER A 278 8.12 -8.30 -8.39
N ILE A 279 7.03 -7.57 -8.20
CA ILE A 279 5.68 -8.01 -8.58
C ILE A 279 5.68 -8.28 -10.08
N ASP A 280 5.20 -9.47 -10.45
CA ASP A 280 4.95 -9.88 -11.83
C ASP A 280 3.45 -9.72 -12.08
N ALA A 281 3.07 -8.82 -12.97
CA ALA A 281 1.64 -8.48 -13.20
C ALA A 281 0.80 -9.69 -13.60
N THR A 282 1.39 -10.67 -14.32
CA THR A 282 0.69 -11.90 -14.70
C THR A 282 0.49 -12.82 -13.50
N VAL A 283 1.53 -13.00 -12.67
CA VAL A 283 1.42 -13.78 -11.42
C VAL A 283 0.42 -13.11 -10.47
N GLN A 284 0.48 -11.79 -10.34
CA GLN A 284 -0.45 -11.01 -9.50
C GLN A 284 -1.89 -11.18 -9.96
N HIS A 285 -2.15 -11.09 -11.26
CA HIS A 285 -3.48 -11.31 -11.84
C HIS A 285 -4.02 -12.71 -11.57
N ILE A 286 -3.18 -13.74 -11.76
CA ILE A 286 -3.56 -15.14 -11.46
C ILE A 286 -3.93 -15.28 -9.98
N VAL A 287 -3.15 -14.67 -9.08
CA VAL A 287 -3.39 -14.71 -7.63
C VAL A 287 -4.67 -13.98 -7.25
N GLU A 288 -4.92 -12.82 -7.81
CA GLU A 288 -6.15 -12.04 -7.55
C GLU A 288 -7.41 -12.74 -8.10
N ASP A 289 -7.31 -13.37 -9.26
CA ASP A 289 -8.41 -14.18 -9.84
C ASP A 289 -8.75 -15.38 -8.94
N GLU A 290 -7.74 -16.07 -8.41
CA GLU A 290 -7.97 -17.15 -7.44
C GLU A 290 -8.54 -16.62 -6.12
N LEU A 291 -8.06 -15.49 -5.63
CA LEU A 291 -8.58 -14.87 -4.42
C LEU A 291 -10.04 -14.42 -4.59
N ALA A 292 -10.41 -13.93 -5.77
CA ALA A 292 -11.81 -13.60 -6.09
C ALA A 292 -12.71 -14.87 -6.07
N LYS A 293 -12.21 -16.01 -6.57
CA LYS A 293 -12.92 -17.30 -6.48
C LYS A 293 -13.06 -17.77 -5.04
N VAL A 294 -12.02 -17.61 -4.21
CA VAL A 294 -12.06 -17.86 -2.77
C VAL A 294 -13.15 -17.01 -2.12
N ALA A 295 -13.19 -15.71 -2.42
CA ALA A 295 -14.19 -14.80 -1.88
C ALA A 295 -15.62 -15.22 -2.27
N GLN A 296 -15.82 -15.57 -3.53
CA GLN A 296 -17.12 -16.04 -4.04
C GLN A 296 -17.54 -17.37 -3.43
N ARG A 297 -16.60 -18.33 -3.31
CA ARG A 297 -16.89 -19.71 -2.88
C ARG A 297 -17.08 -19.82 -1.37
N TYR A 298 -16.29 -19.11 -0.60
CA TYR A 298 -16.19 -19.28 0.86
C TYR A 298 -16.66 -18.07 1.66
N SER A 299 -16.92 -16.93 1.03
CA SER A 299 -17.34 -15.67 1.69
C SER A 299 -16.56 -15.36 2.98
N PRO A 300 -15.22 -15.36 2.95
CA PRO A 300 -14.40 -15.15 4.14
C PRO A 300 -14.49 -13.71 4.63
N ALA A 301 -14.22 -13.48 5.92
CA ALA A 301 -14.06 -12.13 6.43
C ALA A 301 -12.83 -11.43 5.80
N LYS A 302 -11.73 -12.17 5.67
CA LYS A 302 -10.50 -11.76 5.00
C LYS A 302 -9.82 -12.96 4.35
N ALA A 303 -9.04 -12.71 3.32
CA ALA A 303 -8.14 -13.71 2.77
C ALA A 303 -6.88 -13.05 2.19
N THR A 304 -5.78 -13.78 2.23
CA THR A 304 -4.48 -13.30 1.73
C THR A 304 -3.76 -14.42 1.01
N ILE A 305 -3.18 -14.10 -0.14
CA ILE A 305 -2.28 -14.98 -0.88
C ILE A 305 -0.97 -14.23 -1.12
N ILE A 306 0.16 -14.87 -0.80
CA ILE A 306 1.50 -14.37 -1.10
C ILE A 306 2.22 -15.42 -1.94
N VAL A 307 2.83 -14.98 -3.05
CA VAL A 307 3.72 -15.80 -3.88
C VAL A 307 5.10 -15.16 -3.87
N SER A 308 6.14 -15.93 -3.54
CA SER A 308 7.52 -15.44 -3.51
C SER A 308 8.51 -16.43 -4.15
N ASP A 309 9.66 -15.91 -4.58
CA ASP A 309 10.82 -16.73 -4.95
C ASP A 309 11.66 -17.01 -3.69
N PRO A 310 11.67 -18.25 -3.18
CA PRO A 310 12.38 -18.58 -1.95
C PRO A 310 13.91 -18.53 -2.08
N ARG A 311 14.44 -18.43 -3.30
CA ARG A 311 15.89 -18.31 -3.55
C ARG A 311 16.38 -16.89 -3.34
N THR A 312 15.52 -15.90 -3.54
CA THR A 312 15.88 -14.48 -3.51
C THR A 312 15.17 -13.67 -2.43
N GLY A 313 14.01 -14.13 -1.95
CA GLY A 313 13.16 -13.38 -1.03
C GLY A 313 12.25 -12.35 -1.72
N PHE A 314 12.28 -12.26 -3.07
CA PHE A 314 11.40 -11.36 -3.79
C PHE A 314 9.95 -11.84 -3.76
N ILE A 315 9.04 -10.92 -3.45
CA ILE A 315 7.59 -11.13 -3.53
C ILE A 315 7.17 -10.93 -4.98
N LEU A 316 6.62 -11.99 -5.59
CA LEU A 316 6.14 -11.99 -6.96
C LEU A 316 4.69 -11.56 -7.07
N ALA A 317 3.89 -11.86 -6.06
CA ALA A 317 2.52 -11.40 -5.92
C ALA A 317 2.10 -11.35 -4.45
N LEU A 318 1.26 -10.38 -4.12
CA LEU A 318 0.61 -10.26 -2.82
C LEU A 318 -0.78 -9.69 -3.03
N ALA A 319 -1.80 -10.48 -2.71
CA ALA A 319 -3.19 -10.09 -2.82
C ALA A 319 -3.93 -10.26 -1.50
N ASN A 320 -4.76 -9.29 -1.17
CA ASN A 320 -5.65 -9.30 -0.01
C ASN A 320 -7.11 -9.16 -0.42
N TYR A 321 -8.00 -9.82 0.30
CA TYR A 321 -9.44 -9.64 0.23
C TYR A 321 -9.96 -9.13 1.58
N PRO A 322 -10.85 -8.12 1.58
CA PRO A 322 -11.32 -7.34 0.44
C PRO A 322 -10.26 -6.42 -0.15
N SER A 323 -10.34 -6.15 -1.47
CA SER A 323 -9.47 -5.20 -2.19
C SER A 323 -10.20 -3.88 -2.49
N PHE A 324 -9.53 -2.94 -3.15
CA PHE A 324 -10.09 -1.64 -3.53
C PHE A 324 -9.46 -1.11 -4.82
N ASP A 325 -10.21 -0.27 -5.53
CA ASP A 325 -9.74 0.40 -6.75
C ASP A 325 -8.95 1.66 -6.37
N LEU A 326 -7.70 1.71 -6.84
CA LEU A 326 -6.75 2.81 -6.61
C LEU A 326 -7.21 4.16 -7.20
N ASN A 327 -7.99 4.14 -8.29
CA ASN A 327 -8.49 5.37 -8.92
C ASN A 327 -9.74 5.93 -8.21
N THR A 328 -10.40 5.14 -7.35
CA THR A 328 -11.65 5.52 -6.69
C THR A 328 -11.63 5.35 -5.17
N PHE A 329 -10.43 5.23 -4.58
CA PHE A 329 -10.26 5.00 -3.12
C PHE A 329 -10.98 6.04 -2.25
N ASN A 330 -11.06 7.29 -2.70
CA ASN A 330 -11.73 8.39 -2.00
C ASN A 330 -13.27 8.25 -1.94
N LYS A 331 -13.84 7.33 -2.71
CA LYS A 331 -15.28 7.02 -2.69
C LYS A 331 -15.62 5.90 -1.69
N ILE A 332 -14.61 5.29 -1.06
CA ILE A 332 -14.81 4.19 -0.10
C ILE A 332 -15.43 4.78 1.19
N PRO A 333 -16.59 4.28 1.64
CA PRO A 333 -17.21 4.73 2.88
C PRO A 333 -16.28 4.53 4.09
N LYS A 334 -16.37 5.41 5.10
CA LYS A 334 -15.57 5.31 6.33
C LYS A 334 -15.65 3.94 7.01
N ALA A 335 -16.83 3.31 6.99
CA ALA A 335 -17.03 1.97 7.55
C ALA A 335 -16.21 0.89 6.84
N ASP A 336 -15.87 1.09 5.55
CA ASP A 336 -15.20 0.10 4.70
C ASP A 336 -13.72 0.42 4.47
N GLN A 337 -13.18 1.49 5.05
CA GLN A 337 -11.78 1.89 4.87
C GLN A 337 -10.78 0.81 5.34
N GLY A 338 -11.19 -0.09 6.22
CA GLY A 338 -10.39 -1.24 6.62
C GLY A 338 -9.89 -2.10 5.45
N ARG A 339 -10.57 -2.05 4.29
CA ARG A 339 -10.17 -2.77 3.07
C ARG A 339 -8.90 -2.22 2.40
N MET A 340 -8.52 -0.98 2.71
CA MET A 340 -7.28 -0.37 2.21
C MET A 340 -6.03 -0.80 2.99
N ARG A 341 -6.23 -1.50 4.12
CA ARG A 341 -5.13 -1.98 4.96
C ARG A 341 -4.49 -3.22 4.36
N ASN A 342 -3.16 -3.26 4.30
CA ASN A 342 -2.42 -4.45 3.89
C ASN A 342 -2.42 -5.49 5.00
N VAL A 343 -3.46 -6.32 5.04
CA VAL A 343 -3.64 -7.33 6.11
C VAL A 343 -2.55 -8.41 6.10
N ALA A 344 -1.85 -8.60 4.99
CA ALA A 344 -0.72 -9.53 4.92
C ALA A 344 0.41 -9.25 5.92
N VAL A 345 0.58 -7.98 6.31
CA VAL A 345 1.65 -7.50 7.19
C VAL A 345 1.14 -6.74 8.41
N ALA A 346 -0.08 -6.21 8.35
CA ALA A 346 -0.64 -5.35 9.39
C ALA A 346 -1.61 -6.08 10.33
N ASP A 347 -2.06 -7.28 9.99
CA ASP A 347 -2.90 -8.12 10.83
C ASP A 347 -2.12 -9.32 11.32
N GLU A 348 -2.33 -9.67 12.57
CA GLU A 348 -1.73 -10.83 13.22
C GLU A 348 -2.81 -11.85 13.60
N TYR A 349 -2.44 -13.12 13.54
CA TYR A 349 -3.31 -14.25 13.88
C TYR A 349 -2.49 -15.36 14.54
N GLU A 350 -3.12 -16.26 15.26
CA GLU A 350 -2.46 -17.46 15.75
C GLU A 350 -2.22 -18.45 14.58
N PRO A 351 -0.96 -18.81 14.24
CA PRO A 351 -0.66 -19.53 13.01
C PRO A 351 -1.12 -21.00 12.99
N GLY A 352 -1.49 -21.55 14.15
CA GLY A 352 -1.89 -22.94 14.25
C GLY A 352 -0.77 -23.91 13.85
N SER A 353 -1.12 -25.06 13.33
CA SER A 353 -0.21 -26.17 13.04
C SER A 353 0.91 -25.86 12.03
N VAL A 354 0.84 -24.76 11.28
CA VAL A 354 1.97 -24.34 10.43
C VAL A 354 3.20 -24.00 11.28
N PHE A 355 2.99 -23.53 12.51
CA PHE A 355 4.08 -23.18 13.43
C PHE A 355 4.92 -24.38 13.91
N LYS A 356 4.43 -25.64 13.77
CA LYS A 356 5.15 -26.88 14.14
C LYS A 356 6.51 -27.01 13.46
N ILE A 357 6.70 -26.32 12.31
CA ILE A 357 7.98 -26.27 11.60
C ILE A 357 9.14 -25.75 12.50
N VAL A 358 8.85 -24.88 13.47
CA VAL A 358 9.87 -24.33 14.37
C VAL A 358 10.41 -25.41 15.32
N ALA A 359 9.50 -26.14 15.98
CA ALA A 359 9.89 -27.17 16.95
C ALA A 359 10.65 -28.31 16.28
N VAL A 360 10.15 -28.82 15.15
CA VAL A 360 10.82 -29.92 14.43
C VAL A 360 12.17 -29.50 13.87
N SER A 361 12.24 -28.29 13.29
CA SER A 361 13.51 -27.78 12.75
C SER A 361 14.57 -27.59 13.85
N GLY A 362 14.16 -27.00 14.98
CA GLY A 362 15.08 -26.82 16.12
C GLY A 362 15.59 -28.13 16.69
N ALA A 363 14.67 -29.08 16.96
CA ALA A 363 15.06 -30.38 17.56
C ALA A 363 15.98 -31.22 16.65
N LEU A 364 15.71 -31.22 15.33
CA LEU A 364 16.57 -31.85 14.32
C LEU A 364 17.93 -31.13 14.17
N ASN A 365 17.92 -29.80 14.16
CA ASN A 365 19.14 -28.99 13.97
C ASN A 365 20.10 -29.12 15.13
N GLU A 366 19.60 -29.28 16.37
CA GLU A 366 20.40 -29.55 17.58
C GLU A 366 20.82 -31.03 17.69
N GLY A 367 20.36 -31.90 16.78
CA GLY A 367 20.67 -33.34 16.83
C GLY A 367 20.05 -34.06 18.04
N LEU A 368 19.03 -33.48 18.68
CA LEU A 368 18.33 -34.05 19.83
C LEU A 368 17.42 -35.21 19.41
N VAL A 369 16.96 -35.18 18.17
CA VAL A 369 16.08 -36.21 17.56
C VAL A 369 16.53 -36.52 16.14
N THR A 370 16.10 -37.67 15.64
CA THR A 370 16.12 -38.06 14.22
C THR A 370 14.71 -38.15 13.70
N THR A 371 14.52 -38.36 12.40
CA THR A 371 13.19 -38.55 11.81
C THR A 371 12.48 -39.79 12.33
N GLN A 372 13.22 -40.76 12.88
CA GLN A 372 12.73 -42.04 13.42
C GLN A 372 12.61 -42.05 14.97
N THR A 373 12.93 -40.95 15.62
CA THR A 373 12.73 -40.85 17.07
C THR A 373 11.25 -40.85 17.37
N GLU A 374 10.81 -41.72 18.30
CA GLU A 374 9.43 -41.91 18.68
C GLU A 374 9.03 -41.11 19.91
N PHE A 375 7.79 -40.63 19.93
CA PHE A 375 7.15 -39.94 21.05
C PHE A 375 5.77 -40.58 21.34
N ASP A 376 5.50 -40.80 22.63
CA ASP A 376 4.21 -41.33 23.04
C ASP A 376 3.09 -40.28 22.98
N CYS A 377 2.36 -40.28 21.87
CA CYS A 377 1.24 -39.40 21.64
C CYS A 377 -0.09 -39.87 22.25
N THR A 378 -0.09 -40.99 22.99
CA THR A 378 -1.28 -41.48 23.76
C THR A 378 -1.42 -40.74 25.09
N LEU A 379 -0.33 -40.15 25.60
CA LEU A 379 -0.28 -39.46 26.88
C LEU A 379 -1.20 -38.24 26.94
N GLU A 380 -1.85 -38.00 28.09
CA GLU A 380 -2.58 -36.79 28.39
C GLU A 380 -1.76 -35.78 29.20
N LYS A 381 -0.76 -36.28 29.91
CA LYS A 381 0.13 -35.50 30.76
C LYS A 381 1.55 -36.01 30.66
N ILE A 382 2.53 -35.16 30.88
CA ILE A 382 3.95 -35.47 30.88
C ILE A 382 4.67 -34.70 32.00
N ASP A 383 5.66 -35.30 32.59
CA ASP A 383 6.52 -34.60 33.55
C ASP A 383 7.63 -33.84 32.82
N TYR A 384 7.68 -32.54 33.04
CA TYR A 384 8.64 -31.64 32.42
C TYR A 384 9.15 -30.61 33.44
N GLU A 385 10.46 -30.52 33.60
CA GLU A 385 11.13 -29.65 34.59
C GLU A 385 10.57 -29.77 36.02
N GLY A 386 10.26 -31.01 36.45
CA GLY A 386 9.74 -31.32 37.80
C GLY A 386 8.25 -30.97 38.00
N LEU A 387 7.54 -30.57 36.94
CA LEU A 387 6.10 -30.29 36.98
C LEU A 387 5.36 -31.16 35.97
N THR A 388 4.20 -31.69 36.40
CA THR A 388 3.31 -32.41 35.47
C THR A 388 2.56 -31.42 34.58
N ARG A 389 2.80 -31.48 33.27
CA ARG A 389 2.17 -30.63 32.25
C ARG A 389 1.05 -31.39 31.54
N SER A 390 -0.06 -30.71 31.25
CA SER A 390 -1.13 -31.25 30.38
C SER A 390 -0.76 -31.05 28.91
N LEU A 391 -0.75 -32.14 28.15
CA LEU A 391 -0.56 -32.11 26.70
C LEU A 391 -1.81 -31.57 25.99
N PRO A 392 -1.68 -31.00 24.79
CA PRO A 392 -2.80 -30.56 23.99
C PRO A 392 -3.67 -31.75 23.56
N ARG A 393 -4.93 -31.49 23.22
CA ARG A 393 -5.77 -32.49 22.56
C ARG A 393 -5.35 -32.60 21.10
N GLU A 394 -5.43 -33.82 20.56
CA GLU A 394 -5.39 -34.01 19.11
C GLU A 394 -6.67 -33.49 18.45
N ASP A 395 -6.64 -33.29 17.13
CA ASP A 395 -7.83 -32.96 16.38
C ASP A 395 -8.84 -34.12 16.45
N VAL A 396 -10.12 -33.82 16.33
CA VAL A 396 -11.22 -34.79 16.57
C VAL A 396 -11.12 -36.06 15.70
N SER A 397 -10.50 -35.94 14.51
CA SER A 397 -10.27 -37.05 13.58
C SER A 397 -9.05 -37.91 13.92
N ASP A 398 -8.15 -37.42 14.78
CA ASP A 398 -6.82 -38.01 14.97
C ASP A 398 -6.73 -38.72 16.32
N HIS A 399 -6.80 -40.06 16.28
CA HIS A 399 -6.61 -40.92 17.43
C HIS A 399 -5.41 -41.82 17.19
N PHE A 400 -4.36 -41.58 17.96
CA PHE A 400 -3.14 -42.40 17.93
C PHE A 400 -3.16 -43.37 19.12
N ASP A 401 -3.00 -44.65 18.84
CA ASP A 401 -2.95 -45.75 19.82
C ASP A 401 -1.55 -46.32 20.03
N HIS A 402 -0.55 -45.67 19.39
CA HIS A 402 0.88 -46.03 19.46
C HIS A 402 1.75 -44.77 19.46
N PRO A 403 3.03 -44.90 19.88
CA PRO A 403 4.02 -43.82 19.71
C PRO A 403 4.17 -43.45 18.24
N LEU A 404 4.40 -42.14 17.97
CA LEU A 404 4.64 -41.60 16.62
C LEU A 404 6.08 -41.22 16.44
N THR A 405 6.66 -41.53 15.31
CA THR A 405 7.96 -41.00 14.88
C THR A 405 7.88 -39.51 14.60
N VAL A 406 9.00 -38.79 14.60
CA VAL A 406 9.04 -37.38 14.18
C VAL A 406 8.47 -37.19 12.78
N ALA A 407 8.67 -38.17 11.89
CA ALA A 407 8.08 -38.12 10.54
C ALA A 407 6.55 -38.16 10.58
N GLU A 408 5.96 -39.08 11.32
CA GLU A 408 4.51 -39.23 11.48
C GLU A 408 3.89 -38.03 12.23
N ILE A 409 4.58 -37.48 13.25
CA ILE A 409 4.15 -36.26 13.95
C ILE A 409 3.91 -35.10 12.98
N ILE A 410 4.78 -34.95 12.00
CA ILE A 410 4.65 -33.87 11.00
C ILE A 410 3.63 -34.24 9.92
N ALA A 411 3.65 -35.47 9.41
CA ALA A 411 2.75 -35.95 8.36
C ALA A 411 1.27 -35.88 8.81
N HIS A 412 0.98 -36.34 10.03
CA HIS A 412 -0.37 -36.34 10.62
C HIS A 412 -0.67 -35.10 11.46
N SER A 413 0.32 -34.19 11.61
CA SER A 413 0.13 -32.95 12.37
C SER A 413 -0.20 -33.14 13.86
N SER A 414 0.38 -34.17 14.54
CA SER A 414 0.13 -34.43 15.97
C SER A 414 0.45 -33.20 16.84
N ASN A 415 -0.51 -32.79 17.67
CA ASN A 415 -0.36 -31.69 18.62
C ASN A 415 0.48 -32.13 19.82
N LYS A 416 0.24 -33.35 20.34
CA LYS A 416 0.98 -33.92 21.46
C LYS A 416 2.45 -34.18 21.09
N GLY A 417 2.69 -34.68 19.88
CA GLY A 417 4.05 -34.88 19.37
C GLY A 417 4.82 -33.56 19.21
N ALA A 418 4.19 -32.53 18.67
CA ALA A 418 4.81 -31.21 18.54
C ALA A 418 5.15 -30.58 19.90
N ALA A 419 4.29 -30.75 20.90
CA ALA A 419 4.56 -30.29 22.27
C ALA A 419 5.79 -31.02 22.86
N GLN A 420 5.87 -32.33 22.69
CA GLN A 420 7.01 -33.13 23.18
C GLN A 420 8.31 -32.78 22.45
N LEU A 421 8.28 -32.48 21.14
CA LEU A 421 9.42 -31.97 20.38
C LEU A 421 9.94 -30.64 20.96
N ALA A 422 9.05 -29.71 21.26
CA ALA A 422 9.44 -28.42 21.84
C ALA A 422 9.98 -28.57 23.26
N MET A 423 9.40 -29.46 24.09
CA MET A 423 9.92 -29.79 25.41
C MET A 423 11.30 -30.44 25.33
N THR A 424 11.54 -31.32 24.34
CA THR A 424 12.86 -31.92 24.10
C THR A 424 13.89 -30.85 23.73
N LEU A 425 13.50 -29.82 23.01
CA LEU A 425 14.35 -28.68 22.67
C LEU A 425 14.61 -27.77 23.89
N GLY A 426 13.62 -27.65 24.78
CA GLY A 426 13.62 -26.80 25.97
C GLY A 426 13.13 -25.37 25.69
N ASP A 427 12.55 -24.73 26.70
CA ASP A 427 11.85 -23.44 26.61
C ASP A 427 12.69 -22.37 25.92
N ARG A 428 13.94 -22.21 26.38
CA ARG A 428 14.83 -21.16 25.89
C ARG A 428 15.22 -21.36 24.42
N ARG A 429 15.65 -22.57 24.04
CA ARG A 429 16.04 -22.86 22.66
C ARG A 429 14.85 -22.77 21.71
N PHE A 430 13.69 -23.29 22.15
CA PHE A 430 12.48 -23.19 21.34
C PHE A 430 12.11 -21.73 21.05
N TYR A 431 12.15 -20.86 22.06
CA TYR A 431 11.96 -19.42 21.87
C TYR A 431 13.02 -18.80 20.93
N ASP A 432 14.30 -19.15 21.13
CA ASP A 432 15.39 -18.62 20.30
C ASP A 432 15.25 -19.04 18.83
N TYR A 433 14.79 -20.28 18.55
CA TYR A 433 14.44 -20.72 17.20
C TYR A 433 13.25 -19.97 16.64
N ALA A 434 12.17 -19.79 17.39
CA ALA A 434 11.03 -19.02 16.95
C ALA A 434 11.44 -17.59 16.54
N ARG A 435 12.28 -16.94 17.36
CA ARG A 435 12.87 -15.65 17.00
C ARG A 435 13.78 -15.71 15.77
N ALA A 436 14.59 -16.76 15.66
CA ALA A 436 15.48 -16.94 14.52
C ALA A 436 14.70 -17.09 13.20
N PHE A 437 13.53 -17.73 13.21
CA PHE A 437 12.59 -17.84 12.09
C PHE A 437 11.88 -16.53 11.74
N GLY A 438 12.01 -15.45 12.56
CA GLY A 438 11.47 -14.14 12.29
C GLY A 438 10.25 -13.74 13.13
N PHE A 439 9.75 -14.61 14.02
CA PHE A 439 8.59 -14.32 14.85
C PHE A 439 8.89 -13.31 15.95
N GLY A 440 7.91 -12.48 16.31
CA GLY A 440 8.03 -11.45 17.33
C GLY A 440 8.92 -10.27 16.92
N GLN A 441 9.17 -10.07 15.63
CA GLN A 441 9.97 -8.96 15.08
C GLN A 441 9.49 -8.59 13.68
N ARG A 442 9.65 -7.31 13.31
CA ARG A 442 9.34 -6.86 11.96
C ARG A 442 10.29 -7.45 10.94
N SER A 443 9.80 -7.82 9.78
CA SER A 443 10.60 -8.36 8.67
C SER A 443 11.39 -7.29 7.92
N GLY A 444 10.98 -6.01 8.07
CA GLY A 444 11.49 -4.90 7.29
C GLY A 444 10.85 -4.79 5.91
N PHE A 445 9.67 -5.37 5.72
CA PHE A 445 8.90 -5.20 4.50
C PHE A 445 8.47 -3.73 4.34
N PRO A 446 8.68 -3.11 3.16
CA PRO A 446 8.63 -1.64 3.05
C PRO A 446 7.23 -1.02 3.10
N VAL A 447 6.17 -1.80 2.86
CA VAL A 447 4.82 -1.24 2.68
C VAL A 447 3.78 -1.92 3.56
N GLY A 448 2.78 -1.16 4.02
CA GLY A 448 1.57 -1.70 4.64
C GLY A 448 1.48 -1.63 6.16
N GLY A 449 2.39 -0.95 6.84
CA GLY A 449 2.30 -0.76 8.30
C GLY A 449 2.51 -2.07 9.09
N GLU A 450 3.66 -2.72 8.85
CA GLU A 450 4.01 -4.02 9.42
C GLU A 450 3.94 -4.05 10.95
N VAL A 451 3.33 -5.10 11.51
CA VAL A 451 3.32 -5.42 12.94
C VAL A 451 4.27 -6.58 13.25
N PRO A 452 4.88 -6.64 14.47
CA PRO A 452 5.87 -7.66 14.80
C PRO A 452 5.28 -9.02 15.15
N GLY A 453 3.97 -9.14 15.40
CA GLY A 453 3.37 -10.28 16.08
C GLY A 453 3.73 -10.33 17.57
N ASP A 454 3.11 -11.25 18.33
CA ASP A 454 3.40 -11.45 19.76
C ASP A 454 4.11 -12.78 19.96
N LEU A 455 5.35 -12.73 20.45
CA LEU A 455 6.13 -13.89 20.89
C LEU A 455 6.70 -13.58 22.28
N LYS A 456 6.02 -14.05 23.32
CA LYS A 456 6.44 -13.83 24.71
C LYS A 456 7.73 -14.58 25.02
N PRO A 457 8.68 -13.94 25.72
CA PRO A 457 9.89 -14.63 26.18
C PRO A 457 9.58 -15.65 27.30
N PRO A 458 10.41 -16.69 27.49
CA PRO A 458 10.15 -17.79 28.44
C PRO A 458 9.82 -17.35 29.85
N GLU A 459 10.40 -16.25 30.33
CA GLU A 459 10.17 -15.70 31.67
C GLU A 459 8.70 -15.23 31.89
N LYS A 460 7.95 -15.08 30.81
CA LYS A 460 6.51 -14.69 30.81
C LYS A 460 5.58 -15.87 30.49
N TRP A 461 6.12 -17.07 30.33
CA TRP A 461 5.30 -18.24 30.02
C TRP A 461 4.57 -18.75 31.25
N ASP A 462 3.37 -19.22 31.04
CA ASP A 462 2.61 -19.96 32.03
C ASP A 462 2.87 -21.48 31.88
N SER A 463 2.16 -22.25 32.72
CA SER A 463 2.31 -23.71 32.73
C SER A 463 1.86 -24.41 31.43
N LEU A 464 1.16 -23.74 30.56
CA LEU A 464 0.61 -24.30 29.31
C LEU A 464 1.37 -23.83 28.08
N THR A 465 2.13 -22.74 28.15
CA THR A 465 2.72 -22.07 26.98
C THR A 465 3.62 -23.03 26.19
N ILE A 466 4.55 -23.77 26.85
CA ILE A 466 5.44 -24.73 26.15
C ILE A 466 4.68 -25.85 25.44
N THR A 467 3.47 -26.20 25.90
CA THR A 467 2.68 -27.26 25.29
C THR A 467 1.72 -26.73 24.21
N ARG A 468 1.44 -25.43 24.18
CA ARG A 468 0.48 -24.78 23.25
C ARG A 468 1.17 -24.03 22.12
N MET A 469 2.26 -23.32 22.43
CA MET A 469 2.99 -22.55 21.44
C MET A 469 3.52 -23.38 20.26
N PRO A 470 4.02 -24.62 20.44
CA PRO A 470 4.48 -25.44 19.32
C PRO A 470 3.38 -25.76 18.29
N MET A 471 2.11 -25.77 18.69
CA MET A 471 0.97 -25.93 17.79
C MET A 471 0.40 -24.59 17.29
N GLY A 472 1.09 -23.46 17.57
CA GLY A 472 0.75 -22.14 17.06
C GLY A 472 -0.31 -21.39 17.86
N GLN A 473 -0.55 -21.74 19.14
CA GLN A 473 -1.36 -20.98 20.10
C GLN A 473 -0.46 -20.20 21.05
N SER A 474 -0.94 -19.13 21.66
CA SER A 474 -0.15 -18.24 22.55
C SER A 474 1.01 -17.53 21.84
N VAL A 475 0.99 -17.48 20.53
CA VAL A 475 1.86 -16.73 19.62
C VAL A 475 1.03 -16.14 18.51
N THR A 476 1.33 -14.92 18.09
CA THR A 476 0.70 -14.34 16.90
C THR A 476 1.74 -13.99 15.86
N ALA A 477 1.36 -14.10 14.59
CA ALA A 477 2.21 -13.83 13.45
C ALA A 477 1.40 -13.21 12.31
N THR A 478 2.07 -12.47 11.44
CA THR A 478 1.50 -12.00 10.18
C THR A 478 1.58 -13.10 9.11
N VAL A 479 0.80 -12.96 8.05
CA VAL A 479 0.88 -13.87 6.89
C VAL A 479 2.28 -13.86 6.28
N LEU A 480 2.90 -12.68 6.19
CA LEU A 480 4.26 -12.55 5.65
C LEU A 480 5.30 -13.27 6.53
N GLN A 481 5.19 -13.19 7.87
CA GLN A 481 6.09 -13.94 8.77
C GLN A 481 5.96 -15.45 8.58
N MET A 482 4.74 -15.97 8.39
CA MET A 482 4.55 -17.40 8.09
C MET A 482 5.14 -17.79 6.73
N GLN A 483 4.97 -16.94 5.72
CA GLN A 483 5.59 -17.11 4.41
C GLN A 483 7.12 -17.17 4.51
N GLN A 484 7.73 -16.23 5.27
CA GLN A 484 9.16 -16.20 5.49
C GLN A 484 9.68 -17.43 6.27
N ALA A 485 8.94 -17.85 7.30
CA ALA A 485 9.31 -19.03 8.08
C ALA A 485 9.35 -20.31 7.21
N MET A 486 8.38 -20.50 6.32
CA MET A 486 8.42 -21.56 5.31
C MET A 486 9.56 -21.35 4.31
N GLY A 487 9.81 -20.08 3.94
CA GLY A 487 10.92 -19.67 3.10
C GLY A 487 12.29 -20.03 3.67
N VAL A 488 12.48 -20.06 5.00
CA VAL A 488 13.71 -20.57 5.63
C VAL A 488 14.01 -22.01 5.22
N ILE A 489 12.99 -22.85 5.20
CA ILE A 489 13.16 -24.27 4.80
C ILE A 489 13.47 -24.34 3.31
N ALA A 490 12.71 -23.64 2.49
CA ALA A 490 12.85 -23.61 1.05
C ALA A 490 14.18 -23.00 0.55
N SER A 491 14.79 -22.06 1.33
CA SER A 491 16.07 -21.41 0.99
C SER A 491 17.30 -22.16 1.49
N GLY A 492 17.14 -23.39 2.01
CA GLY A 492 18.25 -24.16 2.60
C GLY A 492 18.70 -23.65 3.96
N GLY A 493 17.78 -23.17 4.78
CA GLY A 493 17.98 -22.80 6.18
C GLY A 493 18.30 -21.33 6.44
N VAL A 494 18.11 -20.46 5.47
CA VAL A 494 18.43 -19.02 5.57
C VAL A 494 17.16 -18.20 5.61
N LEU A 495 17.03 -17.30 6.60
CA LEU A 495 16.01 -16.28 6.60
C LEU A 495 16.42 -15.16 5.65
N LEU A 496 15.63 -14.94 4.61
CA LEU A 496 15.82 -13.87 3.65
C LEU A 496 14.95 -12.67 3.99
N LYS A 497 15.44 -11.47 3.67
CA LYS A 497 14.62 -10.26 3.76
C LYS A 497 13.57 -10.26 2.64
N PRO A 498 12.29 -10.04 2.94
CA PRO A 498 11.26 -9.96 1.93
C PRO A 498 11.40 -8.63 1.18
N GLN A 499 11.50 -8.69 -0.14
CA GLN A 499 11.73 -7.53 -0.99
C GLN A 499 10.63 -7.42 -2.04
N VAL A 500 10.28 -6.18 -2.39
CA VAL A 500 9.28 -5.86 -3.41
C VAL A 500 9.80 -4.88 -4.46
N ILE A 501 10.90 -4.18 -4.19
CA ILE A 501 11.59 -3.34 -5.18
C ILE A 501 12.74 -4.14 -5.78
N ARG A 502 12.81 -4.15 -7.11
CA ARG A 502 13.87 -4.82 -7.85
C ARG A 502 14.91 -3.83 -8.38
N GLN A 503 14.46 -2.73 -8.97
CA GLN A 503 15.34 -1.71 -9.55
C GLN A 503 14.73 -0.32 -9.41
N ILE A 504 15.60 0.68 -9.35
CA ILE A 504 15.25 2.09 -9.51
C ILE A 504 16.06 2.63 -10.66
N ARG A 505 15.39 3.28 -11.64
CA ARG A 505 15.99 3.91 -12.79
C ARG A 505 15.64 5.39 -12.80
N ASP A 506 16.59 6.22 -13.23
CA ASP A 506 16.33 7.66 -13.37
C ASP A 506 15.39 7.97 -14.55
N SER A 507 15.11 9.25 -14.77
CA SER A 507 14.23 9.71 -15.86
C SER A 507 14.80 9.43 -17.26
N SER A 508 16.11 9.18 -17.40
CA SER A 508 16.76 8.77 -18.63
C SER A 508 16.73 7.27 -18.87
N GLY A 509 16.31 6.48 -17.86
CA GLY A 509 16.30 5.03 -17.86
C GLY A 509 17.61 4.39 -17.39
N GLU A 510 18.59 5.20 -16.90
CA GLU A 510 19.82 4.68 -16.34
C GLU A 510 19.56 4.03 -14.98
N LEU A 511 20.25 2.91 -14.71
CA LEU A 511 20.11 2.16 -13.47
C LEU A 511 20.76 2.90 -12.31
N VAL A 512 19.96 3.27 -11.30
CA VAL A 512 20.43 3.94 -10.07
C VAL A 512 20.66 2.92 -8.95
N TYR A 513 19.69 2.00 -8.74
CA TYR A 513 19.79 0.94 -7.76
C TYR A 513 19.31 -0.39 -8.33
N ASN A 514 20.01 -1.46 -7.97
CA ASN A 514 19.60 -2.84 -8.21
C ASN A 514 19.58 -3.57 -6.88
N PHE A 515 18.40 -4.09 -6.51
CA PHE A 515 18.20 -4.82 -5.28
C PHE A 515 18.45 -6.31 -5.55
N GLU A 516 19.23 -6.92 -4.68
CA GLU A 516 19.62 -8.32 -4.78
C GLU A 516 19.16 -9.08 -3.53
N ARG A 517 19.36 -10.40 -3.55
CA ARG A 517 19.11 -11.25 -2.41
C ARG A 517 19.82 -10.71 -1.15
N GLU A 518 19.07 -10.52 -0.08
CA GLU A 518 19.59 -10.09 1.23
C GLU A 518 19.34 -11.17 2.27
N GLU A 519 20.42 -11.72 2.82
CA GLU A 519 20.39 -12.73 3.88
C GLU A 519 20.35 -12.05 5.25
N VAL A 520 19.29 -12.30 6.02
CA VAL A 520 19.16 -11.79 7.39
C VAL A 520 20.00 -12.63 8.34
N ARG A 521 19.84 -13.96 8.27
CA ARG A 521 20.59 -14.92 9.10
C ARG A 521 20.40 -16.36 8.63
N ARG A 522 21.34 -17.23 8.98
CA ARG A 522 21.12 -18.67 8.91
C ARG A 522 20.40 -19.12 10.17
N VAL A 523 19.28 -19.82 10.01
CA VAL A 523 18.42 -20.31 11.10
C VAL A 523 18.74 -21.76 11.43
N ILE A 524 18.85 -22.59 10.40
CA ILE A 524 19.17 -24.03 10.49
C ILE A 524 20.20 -24.40 9.43
N SER A 525 20.82 -25.57 9.59
CA SER A 525 21.74 -26.10 8.59
C SER A 525 21.01 -26.46 7.30
N GLU A 526 21.74 -26.47 6.19
CA GLU A 526 21.18 -26.89 4.88
C GLU A 526 20.68 -28.34 4.94
N GLN A 527 21.41 -29.22 5.66
CA GLN A 527 21.01 -30.62 5.87
C GLN A 527 19.70 -30.73 6.63
N THR A 528 19.54 -29.95 7.70
CA THR A 528 18.28 -29.91 8.46
C THR A 528 17.13 -29.38 7.59
N ALA A 529 17.37 -28.33 6.80
CA ALA A 529 16.35 -27.79 5.88
C ALA A 529 15.89 -28.84 4.86
N LYS A 530 16.82 -29.59 4.26
CA LYS A 530 16.49 -30.71 3.34
C LYS A 530 15.71 -31.82 4.03
N THR A 531 16.06 -32.14 5.27
CA THR A 531 15.34 -33.16 6.07
C THR A 531 13.91 -32.70 6.36
N VAL A 532 13.74 -31.45 6.84
CA VAL A 532 12.42 -30.88 7.12
C VAL A 532 11.58 -30.77 5.85
N ALA A 533 12.18 -30.37 4.71
CA ALA A 533 11.48 -30.34 3.42
C ALA A 533 10.90 -31.71 3.04
N LYS A 534 11.66 -32.81 3.26
CA LYS A 534 11.15 -34.19 3.05
C LYS A 534 10.00 -34.54 3.98
N LEU A 535 10.07 -34.15 5.26
CA LEU A 535 8.95 -34.34 6.19
C LEU A 535 7.69 -33.58 5.74
N LEU A 536 7.87 -32.37 5.20
CA LEU A 536 6.77 -31.56 4.68
C LEU A 536 6.19 -32.08 3.35
N GLN A 537 6.97 -32.86 2.57
CA GLN A 537 6.45 -33.57 1.38
C GLN A 537 5.46 -34.64 1.78
N ALA A 538 5.71 -35.38 2.86
CA ALA A 538 4.78 -36.39 3.36
C ALA A 538 3.41 -35.80 3.69
N VAL A 539 3.35 -34.54 4.18
CA VAL A 539 2.07 -33.86 4.49
C VAL A 539 1.18 -33.73 3.24
N ALA A 540 1.77 -33.42 2.08
CA ALA A 540 1.04 -33.19 0.83
C ALA A 540 0.87 -34.47 -0.01
N SER A 541 1.27 -35.62 0.50
CA SER A 541 1.16 -36.93 -0.15
C SER A 541 -0.03 -37.74 0.40
N SER A 542 -0.25 -38.92 -0.16
CA SER A 542 -1.24 -39.90 0.34
C SER A 542 -0.94 -40.46 1.75
N GLU A 543 0.29 -40.29 2.24
CA GLU A 543 0.72 -40.70 3.59
C GLU A 543 0.40 -39.63 4.66
N GLY A 544 0.07 -38.40 4.23
CA GLY A 544 -0.20 -37.27 5.11
C GLY A 544 -1.67 -36.86 5.15
N ASN A 545 -1.91 -35.72 5.78
CA ASN A 545 -3.25 -35.20 6.02
C ASN A 545 -3.72 -34.15 4.99
N CYS A 546 -2.96 -33.91 3.89
CA CYS A 546 -3.23 -32.82 2.94
C CYS A 546 -2.93 -33.18 1.48
N VAL A 547 -3.41 -34.31 0.98
CA VAL A 547 -3.31 -34.70 -0.43
C VAL A 547 -3.91 -33.66 -1.39
N GLN A 548 -4.79 -32.80 -0.90
CA GLN A 548 -5.42 -31.73 -1.69
C GLN A 548 -4.42 -30.67 -2.21
N ALA A 549 -3.22 -30.60 -1.63
CA ALA A 549 -2.14 -29.72 -2.09
C ALA A 549 -1.23 -30.38 -3.15
N GLU A 550 -1.41 -31.66 -3.45
CA GLU A 550 -0.58 -32.40 -4.41
C GLU A 550 -0.71 -31.81 -5.82
N ILE A 551 0.43 -31.51 -6.45
CA ILE A 551 0.52 -31.05 -7.84
C ILE A 551 1.13 -32.19 -8.67
N PRO A 552 0.41 -32.75 -9.64
CA PRO A 552 0.89 -33.88 -10.42
C PRO A 552 2.26 -33.58 -11.11
N GLY A 553 3.22 -34.47 -10.91
CA GLY A 553 4.56 -34.33 -11.47
C GLY A 553 5.52 -33.44 -10.68
N PHE A 554 5.09 -32.91 -9.52
CA PHE A 554 5.91 -32.04 -8.70
C PHE A 554 5.91 -32.46 -7.22
N GLU A 555 7.07 -32.37 -6.61
CA GLU A 555 7.21 -32.55 -5.17
C GLU A 555 6.73 -31.30 -4.44
N VAL A 556 5.65 -31.37 -3.71
CA VAL A 556 5.12 -30.30 -2.87
C VAL A 556 5.54 -30.49 -1.43
N ALA A 557 6.19 -29.51 -0.82
CA ALA A 557 6.44 -29.44 0.61
C ALA A 557 5.59 -28.33 1.23
N GLY A 558 4.81 -28.65 2.26
CA GLY A 558 3.95 -27.67 2.88
C GLY A 558 3.30 -28.12 4.16
N LYS A 559 2.58 -27.21 4.80
CA LYS A 559 1.88 -27.48 6.05
C LYS A 559 0.52 -26.80 6.10
N THR A 560 -0.48 -27.53 6.55
CA THR A 560 -1.81 -26.98 6.86
C THR A 560 -1.85 -26.35 8.24
N GLY A 561 -2.73 -25.36 8.39
CA GLY A 561 -3.15 -24.83 9.66
C GLY A 561 -4.67 -24.64 9.70
N THR A 562 -5.23 -24.82 10.87
CA THR A 562 -6.64 -24.52 11.18
C THR A 562 -6.65 -23.99 12.62
N ALA A 563 -6.52 -22.68 12.77
CA ALA A 563 -6.46 -22.03 14.07
C ALA A 563 -7.85 -21.53 14.46
N GLN A 564 -8.31 -21.87 15.66
CA GLN A 564 -9.51 -21.31 16.25
C GLN A 564 -9.30 -19.83 16.57
N LYS A 565 -10.29 -18.99 16.27
CA LYS A 565 -10.22 -17.56 16.62
C LYS A 565 -10.53 -17.33 18.10
N LEU A 566 -9.69 -16.53 18.75
CA LEU A 566 -9.90 -16.08 20.11
C LEU A 566 -10.88 -14.89 20.10
N LEU A 567 -12.10 -15.08 20.56
CA LEU A 567 -13.16 -14.09 20.49
C LEU A 567 -13.65 -13.67 21.88
N PRO A 568 -14.09 -12.41 22.08
CA PRO A 568 -14.69 -11.98 23.31
C PRO A 568 -16.08 -12.59 23.51
N VAL A 569 -16.29 -13.26 24.65
CA VAL A 569 -17.57 -13.86 25.04
C VAL A 569 -18.04 -13.17 26.32
N THR A 570 -19.23 -12.56 26.29
CA THR A 570 -19.84 -11.98 27.47
C THR A 570 -20.51 -13.07 28.30
N LEU A 571 -20.06 -13.26 29.53
CA LEU A 571 -20.62 -14.21 30.49
C LEU A 571 -21.95 -13.69 31.07
N ALA A 572 -22.72 -14.59 31.69
CA ALA A 572 -24.00 -14.26 32.33
C ALA A 572 -23.90 -13.18 33.45
N ASN A 573 -22.70 -13.00 34.03
CA ASN A 573 -22.42 -11.98 35.02
C ASN A 573 -22.03 -10.60 34.42
N GLY A 574 -22.09 -10.45 33.08
CA GLY A 574 -21.73 -9.22 32.36
C GLY A 574 -20.21 -9.03 32.12
N SER A 575 -19.34 -9.90 32.63
CA SER A 575 -17.90 -9.84 32.33
C SER A 575 -17.60 -10.40 30.95
N THR A 576 -16.63 -9.81 30.23
CA THR A 576 -16.15 -10.31 28.95
C THR A 576 -14.86 -11.10 29.14
N VAL A 577 -14.81 -12.31 28.63
CA VAL A 577 -13.63 -13.20 28.62
C VAL A 577 -13.31 -13.60 27.19
N MET A 578 -12.02 -13.75 26.88
CA MET A 578 -11.58 -14.28 25.59
C MET A 578 -11.70 -15.82 25.60
N ARG A 579 -12.34 -16.38 24.57
CA ARG A 579 -12.46 -17.83 24.38
C ARG A 579 -12.22 -18.22 22.94
N TYR A 580 -11.63 -19.38 22.73
CA TYR A 580 -11.52 -19.99 21.41
C TYR A 580 -12.92 -20.36 20.91
N SER A 581 -13.17 -20.02 19.65
CA SER A 581 -14.44 -20.30 18.98
C SER A 581 -14.40 -21.65 18.27
N ASP A 582 -15.45 -22.45 18.43
CA ASP A 582 -15.59 -23.71 17.66
C ASP A 582 -16.15 -23.48 16.25
N ARG A 583 -16.49 -22.24 15.89
CA ARG A 583 -17.13 -21.88 14.59
C ARG A 583 -16.29 -21.00 13.72
N HIS A 584 -15.42 -20.18 14.31
CA HIS A 584 -14.61 -19.18 13.61
C HIS A 584 -13.16 -19.61 13.60
N HIS A 585 -12.60 -19.82 12.41
CA HIS A 585 -11.27 -20.36 12.21
C HIS A 585 -10.47 -19.54 11.19
N VAL A 586 -9.16 -19.57 11.32
CA VAL A 586 -8.24 -19.16 10.26
C VAL A 586 -7.69 -20.43 9.62
N ALA A 587 -8.10 -20.67 8.39
CA ALA A 587 -7.63 -21.79 7.59
C ALA A 587 -6.41 -21.39 6.78
N SER A 588 -5.37 -22.20 6.76
CA SER A 588 -4.13 -21.87 6.06
C SER A 588 -3.48 -23.09 5.40
N PHE A 589 -2.76 -22.82 4.31
CA PHE A 589 -1.74 -23.69 3.75
C PHE A 589 -0.54 -22.85 3.32
N VAL A 590 0.64 -23.21 3.81
CA VAL A 590 1.89 -22.55 3.43
C VAL A 590 2.86 -23.62 2.95
N GLY A 591 3.38 -23.47 1.74
CA GLY A 591 4.23 -24.47 1.12
C GLY A 591 5.07 -23.91 -0.01
N PHE A 592 5.87 -24.78 -0.61
CA PHE A 592 6.73 -24.48 -1.73
C PHE A 592 6.89 -25.70 -2.66
N PHE A 593 7.24 -25.43 -3.87
CA PHE A 593 7.56 -26.47 -4.88
C PHE A 593 8.51 -25.97 -5.97
N PRO A 594 9.22 -26.87 -6.69
CA PRO A 594 9.48 -28.27 -6.30
C PRO A 594 10.27 -28.35 -5.00
N ALA A 595 10.04 -29.36 -4.15
CA ALA A 595 10.69 -29.42 -2.84
C ALA A 595 12.18 -29.68 -2.91
N SER A 596 12.63 -30.40 -3.94
CA SER A 596 14.06 -30.69 -4.19
C SER A 596 14.83 -29.49 -4.76
N ASN A 597 14.14 -28.56 -5.46
CA ASN A 597 14.70 -27.33 -6.02
C ASN A 597 13.67 -26.19 -5.94
N PRO A 598 13.46 -25.59 -4.79
CA PRO A 598 12.38 -24.65 -4.56
C PRO A 598 12.44 -23.43 -5.48
N GLN A 599 11.36 -23.19 -6.24
CA GLN A 599 11.22 -22.07 -7.17
C GLN A 599 10.09 -21.12 -6.81
N LEU A 600 9.02 -21.66 -6.24
CA LEU A 600 7.89 -20.87 -5.74
C LEU A 600 7.54 -21.29 -4.32
N SER A 601 7.31 -20.32 -3.46
CA SER A 601 6.73 -20.48 -2.15
C SER A 601 5.42 -19.69 -2.09
N ILE A 602 4.33 -20.35 -1.64
CA ILE A 602 2.99 -19.80 -1.66
C ILE A 602 2.39 -19.94 -0.25
N ALA A 603 1.82 -18.84 0.26
CA ALA A 603 0.99 -18.83 1.47
C ALA A 603 -0.44 -18.49 1.09
N VAL A 604 -1.39 -19.32 1.50
CA VAL A 604 -2.82 -19.11 1.34
C VAL A 604 -3.45 -19.11 2.72
N ILE A 605 -3.97 -17.94 3.14
CA ILE A 605 -4.64 -17.76 4.42
C ILE A 605 -6.07 -17.27 4.18
N ILE A 606 -7.03 -17.96 4.77
CA ILE A 606 -8.48 -17.68 4.63
C ILE A 606 -9.05 -17.51 6.04
N ASP A 607 -9.35 -16.29 6.41
CA ASP A 607 -9.86 -15.93 7.73
C ASP A 607 -11.39 -15.98 7.72
N ASP A 608 -11.93 -16.83 8.55
CA ASP A 608 -13.37 -16.94 8.84
C ASP A 608 -14.21 -17.27 7.59
N ALA A 609 -13.80 -18.31 6.85
CA ALA A 609 -14.61 -18.85 5.76
C ALA A 609 -15.97 -19.32 6.28
N ASP A 610 -17.04 -19.11 5.49
CA ASP A 610 -18.38 -19.52 5.89
C ASP A 610 -18.48 -21.05 6.01
N ALA A 611 -18.63 -21.52 7.24
CA ALA A 611 -18.73 -22.95 7.56
C ALA A 611 -19.86 -23.67 6.81
N ARG A 612 -20.90 -22.94 6.36
CA ARG A 612 -22.01 -23.50 5.57
C ARG A 612 -21.55 -23.95 4.17
N CYS A 613 -20.52 -23.31 3.63
CA CYS A 613 -19.99 -23.63 2.31
C CYS A 613 -19.20 -24.96 2.29
N VAL A 614 -18.72 -25.42 3.47
CA VAL A 614 -17.90 -26.63 3.62
C VAL A 614 -18.55 -27.72 4.50
N GLY A 615 -19.79 -27.49 4.96
CA GLY A 615 -20.54 -28.47 5.77
C GLY A 615 -20.06 -28.59 7.21
N GLY A 616 -19.39 -27.54 7.77
CA GLY A 616 -18.86 -27.53 9.12
C GLY A 616 -17.67 -26.63 9.32
N VAL A 617 -16.60 -27.14 9.96
CA VAL A 617 -15.35 -26.39 10.14
C VAL A 617 -14.61 -26.25 8.81
N ALA A 618 -14.17 -25.04 8.47
CA ALA A 618 -13.36 -24.78 7.29
C ALA A 618 -11.90 -25.15 7.60
N TYR A 619 -11.52 -26.38 7.34
CA TYR A 619 -10.15 -26.86 7.54
C TYR A 619 -9.20 -26.37 6.44
N GLY A 620 -7.92 -26.13 6.79
CA GLY A 620 -6.90 -25.68 5.85
C GLY A 620 -6.72 -26.60 4.64
N ASN A 621 -6.82 -27.91 4.82
CA ASN A 621 -6.78 -28.90 3.73
C ASN A 621 -8.00 -28.84 2.80
N GLN A 622 -9.16 -28.33 3.27
CA GLN A 622 -10.37 -28.23 2.48
C GLN A 622 -10.50 -26.91 1.70
N VAL A 623 -10.02 -25.80 2.28
CA VAL A 623 -10.25 -24.47 1.68
C VAL A 623 -8.97 -23.80 1.18
N ALA A 624 -7.82 -23.99 1.83
CA ALA A 624 -6.57 -23.32 1.46
C ALA A 624 -5.66 -24.18 0.55
N ALA A 625 -5.55 -25.48 0.83
CA ALA A 625 -4.72 -26.39 0.05
C ALA A 625 -5.16 -26.56 -1.42
N PRO A 626 -6.48 -26.66 -1.74
CA PRO A 626 -6.92 -26.67 -3.14
C PRO A 626 -6.53 -25.40 -3.90
N VAL A 627 -6.57 -24.23 -3.24
CA VAL A 627 -6.17 -22.95 -3.84
C VAL A 627 -4.67 -22.92 -4.12
N PHE A 628 -3.85 -23.46 -3.20
CA PHE A 628 -2.42 -23.62 -3.43
C PHE A 628 -2.14 -24.47 -4.67
N LYS A 629 -2.85 -25.62 -4.80
CA LYS A 629 -2.74 -26.50 -5.96
C LYS A 629 -3.14 -25.78 -7.26
N GLU A 630 -4.30 -25.14 -7.30
CA GLU A 630 -4.80 -24.40 -8.47
C GLU A 630 -3.84 -23.29 -8.90
N LEU A 631 -3.24 -22.58 -7.94
CA LEU A 631 -2.19 -21.59 -8.21
C LEU A 631 -0.95 -22.25 -8.79
N GLY A 632 -0.48 -23.35 -8.19
CA GLY A 632 0.68 -24.09 -8.68
C GLY A 632 0.51 -24.54 -10.13
N GLU A 633 -0.64 -25.18 -10.43
CA GLU A 633 -0.96 -25.65 -11.79
C GLU A 633 -0.98 -24.53 -12.84
N LYS A 634 -1.37 -23.29 -12.46
CA LYS A 634 -1.37 -22.13 -13.36
C LYS A 634 0.00 -21.47 -13.48
N LEU A 635 0.76 -21.42 -12.38
CA LEU A 635 2.07 -20.75 -12.35
C LEU A 635 3.17 -21.60 -12.96
N ILE A 636 3.10 -22.92 -12.91
CA ILE A 636 4.07 -23.85 -13.48
C ILE A 636 4.33 -23.58 -14.97
N PRO A 637 3.33 -23.57 -15.86
CA PRO A 637 3.55 -23.31 -17.28
C PRO A 637 4.02 -21.87 -17.55
N TYR A 638 3.55 -20.91 -16.78
CA TYR A 638 3.96 -19.52 -16.94
C TYR A 638 5.44 -19.30 -16.56
N ARG A 639 5.89 -19.97 -15.48
CA ARG A 639 7.27 -19.84 -14.95
C ARG A 639 8.23 -20.85 -15.57
N ASP A 640 7.79 -21.68 -16.52
CA ASP A 640 8.56 -22.77 -17.13
C ASP A 640 9.21 -23.70 -16.09
N ILE A 641 8.45 -24.05 -15.04
CA ILE A 641 8.94 -24.95 -13.99
C ILE A 641 8.82 -26.38 -14.50
N ARG A 642 9.96 -27.10 -14.53
CA ARG A 642 10.01 -28.47 -15.04
C ARG A 642 9.55 -29.46 -13.99
N PRO A 643 8.82 -30.53 -14.39
CA PRO A 643 8.47 -31.64 -13.50
C PRO A 643 9.72 -32.26 -12.84
N THR A 644 9.58 -32.59 -11.56
CA THR A 644 10.66 -33.22 -10.78
C THR A 644 10.43 -34.70 -10.53
N ILE A 645 9.16 -35.15 -10.65
CA ILE A 645 8.79 -36.58 -10.57
C ILE A 645 8.67 -37.10 -12.00
N THR A 646 9.56 -38.03 -12.39
CA THR A 646 9.51 -38.73 -13.68
C THR A 646 8.67 -40.00 -13.57
N ASN A 647 8.07 -40.47 -14.69
CA ASN A 647 7.25 -41.70 -14.67
C ASN A 647 8.03 -42.95 -14.21
N ASP A 648 9.37 -42.92 -14.21
CA ASP A 648 10.20 -44.00 -13.66
C ASP A 648 10.20 -44.03 -12.14
N ASP A 649 10.08 -42.87 -11.47
CA ASP A 649 10.04 -42.77 -10.01
C ASP A 649 8.68 -43.16 -9.43
N SER A 650 7.57 -43.00 -10.20
CA SER A 650 6.24 -43.42 -9.77
C SER A 650 6.09 -44.96 -9.66
N GLY A 651 6.94 -45.70 -10.36
CA GLY A 651 7.03 -47.18 -10.24
C GLY A 651 7.83 -47.64 -9.02
N ALA A 652 8.80 -46.86 -8.55
CA ALA A 652 9.67 -47.21 -7.43
C ALA A 652 8.98 -46.98 -6.06
N LEU A 653 8.17 -45.95 -5.93
CA LEU A 653 7.37 -45.68 -4.71
C LEU A 653 6.27 -46.70 -4.49
N ALA A 654 5.73 -47.29 -5.58
CA ALA A 654 4.72 -48.35 -5.48
C ALA A 654 5.30 -49.76 -5.14
N LEU A 655 6.61 -49.97 -5.29
CA LEU A 655 7.27 -51.26 -5.02
C LEU A 655 7.90 -51.35 -3.62
N GLU A 656 8.18 -50.24 -2.93
CA GLU A 656 8.68 -50.25 -1.54
C GLU A 656 7.58 -50.42 -0.48
N GLY A 657 6.29 -50.15 -0.81
CA GLY A 657 5.14 -50.35 0.07
C GLY A 657 4.53 -51.75 0.04
N GLY A 658 5.04 -52.69 -0.80
CA GLY A 658 4.46 -54.02 -1.03
C GLY A 658 5.20 -55.20 -0.40
N ALA A 659 6.22 -54.99 0.44
CA ALA A 659 6.96 -56.07 1.06
C ALA A 659 7.19 -55.80 2.57
N ARG A 660 6.11 -55.98 3.33
CA ARG A 660 6.17 -56.48 4.72
C ARG A 660 4.76 -56.86 5.22
#